data_1abfc9c532526b6852bcece2a6418554
#
_entry.id   1abfc9c532526b6852bcece2a6418554
#
_cell.length_a   1.000
_cell.length_b   1.000
_cell.length_c   1.000
_cell.angle_alpha   90.00
_cell.angle_beta   90.00
_cell.angle_gamma   90.00
#
_symmetry.space_group_name_H-M   'P 1'
#
loop_
_entity.id
_entity.type
_entity.pdbx_description
1 polymer ?
#
loop_
_entity_poly.entity_id
_entity_poly.type
_entity_poly.pdbx_seq_one_letter_code
_entity_poly.pdbx_strand_id
1 'polypeptide(L)'
;MMFNFIQYFFLIFYNFIYISTVLSYQNIETKWIPLIGNWIISNQTISKQIYTKFGIDSYSTQWIIDNNNNPFIDDNDVKLRWIAHDNWTFTKIFIIEQFNFNNTIELYIDGIDTFCEIILNNHLLGVTENSFLSYTWKINHLLNLKRINILEIKCISTVLMAKKKAELMKVRKKSIPPPFCWPFRFHGECHINLVRTTQSIFGWDWGLTLPIQGLWTLPQLVVSPSGLRFGERFKFYAYSQHDQFKLWSAEIDVEIVVNMPSYNRLSKACIYSYIEELNVFGRKCFGMENEMITMEVLRNQSKVKLWWPIGTETGPYLYTLVLYLTVGFNKIVDKKEYSIGFREVELIEDYVDSSHIELGRTFYFKINGLPIFITGANWIPARYMPGRQYILMHNVTNDRIWLEKRLLRSASLSGINLIRIWGGGRYEDDEFYEEADRLGLMIWHDMMFAVATYPDKERNDTVEKEIRRQISRLHYHPSIIVWSTDNEVKQAIANGWYGPPMDLTLLSIFKSRFVESIFNVINDEENGRSSARRWEASKYKPRRCLISSPGNGYLTEKFKGLDPDPDNPLYGDIHYYTYSGDLWSESNYVLGRFISEFGIQSIPSPLAWARSISNISNPKQWDVFGSLMDHRQHHQLGHQMLRLALEYITEPANRQDPIRNYSRWAYVSQLNQLMCLRTQINLYMRHKCRLKLTNFTIISTNKFITMGTIYWQLNDIWSTPSWSTIDSVGQWKLSHYNAIKEYYDLTKWGRIAIHHNSEIIEADWIPNTNNNNNNDLFPIEFELICYTIWSFIPTYRGILNISIQHFIQCPINILNKSLNDLNNLCHFNYRNGRIIQIIIRNNLHSIISDRNLLLLDKPIQIKIWPKNAGKTLQIKSIKLLNIMNNLLKIQKMAPFLTNYIYEIIIESKSPELFINLNIDPRLDVEFWFSINGFHLINENEKIIHLCISGNKTISIDVLKQYLWIESLATLNMKEL
;
A
#
# COMPACT_ATOMS: atom_id res chain seq x y z
N MET A 1 6.88 -22.21 -47.39
CA MET A 1 7.97 -21.21 -47.41
C MET A 1 7.61 -19.87 -48.05
N MET A 2 6.95 -19.86 -49.16
CA MET A 2 6.54 -18.59 -49.83
C MET A 2 5.42 -17.81 -49.13
N PHE A 3 4.52 -18.48 -48.43
CA PHE A 3 3.46 -17.83 -47.64
C PHE A 3 3.96 -17.12 -46.37
N ASN A 4 4.99 -17.66 -45.73
CA ASN A 4 5.65 -17.01 -44.59
C ASN A 4 6.46 -15.79 -45.01
N PHE A 5 7.01 -15.76 -46.21
CA PHE A 5 7.77 -14.63 -46.74
C PHE A 5 6.88 -13.41 -47.04
N ILE A 6 5.65 -13.65 -47.52
CA ILE A 6 4.68 -12.60 -47.85
C ILE A 6 4.05 -12.03 -46.56
N GLN A 7 3.78 -12.87 -45.55
CA GLN A 7 3.39 -12.38 -44.21
C GLN A 7 4.49 -11.54 -43.55
N TYR A 8 5.75 -11.93 -43.67
CA TYR A 8 6.88 -11.12 -43.19
C TYR A 8 7.02 -9.80 -43.92
N PHE A 9 6.74 -9.78 -45.25
CA PHE A 9 6.83 -8.55 -46.04
C PHE A 9 5.69 -7.56 -45.74
N PHE A 10 4.46 -8.03 -45.51
CA PHE A 10 3.33 -7.20 -45.08
C PHE A 10 3.47 -6.73 -43.62
N LEU A 11 4.09 -7.53 -42.74
CA LEU A 11 4.43 -7.17 -41.37
C LEU A 11 5.47 -6.05 -41.28
N ILE A 12 6.40 -6.00 -42.23
CA ILE A 12 7.41 -4.95 -42.30
C ILE A 12 6.82 -3.59 -42.69
N PHE A 13 5.80 -3.55 -43.53
CA PHE A 13 5.22 -2.30 -44.04
C PHE A 13 4.28 -1.58 -43.06
N TYR A 14 3.64 -2.27 -42.10
CA TYR A 14 2.69 -1.66 -41.17
C TYR A 14 3.26 -1.31 -39.79
N ASN A 15 4.52 -1.63 -39.49
CA ASN A 15 5.11 -1.47 -38.18
C ASN A 15 6.36 -0.60 -38.16
N PHE A 16 6.48 0.36 -39.05
CA PHE A 16 7.41 1.45 -38.89
C PHE A 16 6.96 2.36 -37.72
N ILE A 17 7.33 1.98 -36.46
CA ILE A 17 7.60 3.06 -35.52
C ILE A 17 8.96 3.58 -35.97
N TYR A 18 8.89 4.67 -36.75
CA TYR A 18 9.96 5.60 -36.80
C TYR A 18 10.31 5.94 -35.37
N ILE A 19 11.40 5.40 -34.84
CA ILE A 19 12.17 6.14 -33.88
C ILE A 19 12.83 7.25 -34.73
N SER A 20 12.02 8.08 -35.30
CA SER A 20 12.41 9.39 -35.77
C SER A 20 12.50 10.32 -34.57
N THR A 21 13.31 9.94 -33.61
CA THR A 21 14.00 10.98 -32.90
C THR A 21 14.89 11.60 -33.95
N VAL A 22 14.40 12.67 -34.51
CA VAL A 22 15.26 13.70 -35.05
C VAL A 22 16.31 13.95 -33.97
N LEU A 23 17.43 13.24 -34.04
CA LEU A 23 18.66 13.62 -33.37
C LEU A 23 19.13 14.84 -34.18
N SER A 24 18.34 15.93 -34.08
CA SER A 24 18.75 17.21 -34.64
C SER A 24 20.08 17.57 -33.99
N TYR A 25 21.01 18.03 -34.78
CA TYR A 25 22.37 18.38 -34.48
C TYR A 25 22.60 19.36 -33.30
N GLN A 26 21.51 19.75 -32.59
CA GLN A 26 21.55 20.77 -31.52
C GLN A 26 21.27 20.25 -30.09
N ASN A 27 20.87 18.98 -29.86
CA ASN A 27 20.62 18.47 -28.51
C ASN A 27 21.77 17.63 -28.00
N ILE A 28 22.44 18.18 -27.01
CA ILE A 28 23.71 17.70 -26.41
C ILE A 28 23.42 16.78 -25.19
N GLU A 29 22.17 16.60 -24.81
CA GLU A 29 21.75 15.87 -23.59
C GLU A 29 21.61 14.37 -23.83
N THR A 30 21.84 13.58 -22.78
CA THR A 30 21.56 12.15 -22.75
C THR A 30 20.07 11.89 -22.97
N LYS A 31 19.74 10.95 -23.87
CA LYS A 31 18.35 10.60 -24.20
C LYS A 31 18.06 9.16 -23.81
N TRP A 32 16.90 9.00 -23.15
CA TRP A 32 16.33 7.70 -22.80
C TRP A 32 15.15 7.42 -23.73
N ILE A 33 15.31 6.45 -24.64
CA ILE A 33 14.36 6.16 -25.72
C ILE A 33 13.74 4.78 -25.46
N PRO A 34 12.52 4.70 -24.93
CA PRO A 34 11.86 3.42 -24.71
C PRO A 34 11.47 2.76 -26.04
N LEU A 35 11.63 1.46 -26.14
CA LEU A 35 11.30 0.65 -27.31
C LEU A 35 9.78 0.37 -27.38
N ILE A 36 8.98 1.44 -27.41
CA ILE A 36 7.51 1.41 -27.53
C ILE A 36 7.07 0.78 -28.86
N GLY A 37 5.86 0.24 -28.90
CA GLY A 37 5.17 -0.20 -30.12
C GLY A 37 4.98 -1.71 -30.16
N ASN A 38 5.05 -2.27 -31.36
CA ASN A 38 4.77 -3.68 -31.55
C ASN A 38 5.93 -4.57 -31.09
N TRP A 39 5.60 -5.58 -30.31
CA TRP A 39 6.45 -6.66 -29.87
C TRP A 39 5.84 -7.99 -30.33
N ILE A 40 6.67 -8.97 -30.63
CA ILE A 40 6.25 -10.34 -30.90
C ILE A 40 6.55 -11.16 -29.64
N ILE A 41 5.52 -11.82 -29.10
CA ILE A 41 5.65 -12.79 -28.01
C ILE A 41 5.43 -14.17 -28.61
N SER A 42 6.36 -15.09 -28.37
CA SER A 42 6.28 -16.43 -28.91
C SER A 42 6.81 -17.50 -27.97
N ASN A 43 6.28 -18.70 -28.10
CA ASN A 43 6.80 -19.96 -27.63
C ASN A 43 6.92 -20.93 -28.80
N GLN A 44 7.01 -22.24 -28.57
CA GLN A 44 7.13 -23.26 -29.64
C GLN A 44 5.88 -23.34 -30.52
N THR A 45 4.70 -23.00 -30.02
CA THR A 45 3.40 -23.21 -30.67
C THR A 45 2.65 -21.90 -30.96
N ILE A 46 2.93 -20.85 -30.21
CA ILE A 46 2.19 -19.57 -30.27
C ILE A 46 3.15 -18.48 -30.71
N SER A 47 2.70 -17.62 -31.63
CA SER A 47 3.38 -16.37 -31.97
C SER A 47 2.33 -15.28 -32.14
N LYS A 48 2.42 -14.21 -31.32
CA LYS A 48 1.48 -13.09 -31.30
C LYS A 48 2.20 -11.74 -31.30
N GLN A 49 1.63 -10.80 -32.03
CA GLN A 49 2.11 -9.44 -32.06
C GLN A 49 1.25 -8.55 -31.15
N ILE A 50 1.89 -7.75 -30.33
CA ILE A 50 1.25 -6.93 -29.30
C ILE A 50 1.83 -5.52 -29.36
N TYR A 51 0.95 -4.52 -29.42
CA TYR A 51 1.34 -3.13 -29.23
C TYR A 51 1.36 -2.79 -27.74
N THR A 52 2.48 -2.27 -27.24
CA THR A 52 2.59 -1.81 -25.84
C THR A 52 3.38 -0.50 -25.72
N LYS A 53 3.00 0.30 -24.73
CA LYS A 53 3.69 1.52 -24.28
C LYS A 53 4.39 1.33 -22.94
N PHE A 54 4.05 0.26 -22.21
CA PHE A 54 4.49 0.00 -20.85
C PHE A 54 5.35 -1.26 -20.79
N GLY A 55 4.99 -2.22 -19.96
CA GLY A 55 5.63 -3.51 -19.91
C GLY A 55 4.97 -4.56 -20.79
N ILE A 56 5.47 -5.79 -20.79
CA ILE A 56 4.95 -6.92 -21.55
C ILE A 56 5.25 -8.22 -20.81
N ASP A 57 4.30 -9.17 -20.82
CA ASP A 57 4.42 -10.45 -20.13
C ASP A 57 3.85 -11.63 -20.90
N SER A 58 4.17 -12.84 -20.46
CA SER A 58 3.76 -14.10 -21.10
C SER A 58 2.24 -14.32 -21.16
N TYR A 59 1.48 -13.84 -20.18
CA TYR A 59 0.02 -13.98 -20.15
C TYR A 59 -0.68 -13.05 -21.13
N SER A 60 -0.01 -11.98 -21.54
CA SER A 60 -0.56 -11.03 -22.52
C SER A 60 -0.91 -11.69 -23.87
N THR A 61 -0.35 -12.86 -24.19
CA THR A 61 -0.62 -13.60 -25.44
C THR A 61 -2.04 -14.17 -25.50
N GLN A 62 -2.54 -14.73 -24.41
CA GLN A 62 -3.85 -15.39 -24.39
C GLN A 62 -4.98 -14.39 -24.31
N TRP A 63 -4.78 -13.33 -23.58
CA TRP A 63 -5.79 -12.33 -23.34
C TRP A 63 -6.24 -11.53 -24.58
N ILE A 64 -5.34 -11.29 -25.51
CA ILE A 64 -5.66 -10.55 -26.73
C ILE A 64 -6.62 -11.34 -27.63
N ILE A 65 -6.66 -12.67 -27.48
CA ILE A 65 -7.42 -13.56 -28.36
C ILE A 65 -8.86 -13.66 -27.90
N ASP A 66 -9.10 -13.66 -26.58
CA ASP A 66 -10.43 -13.94 -26.03
C ASP A 66 -10.51 -13.39 -24.59
N ASN A 67 -11.52 -12.55 -24.32
CA ASN A 67 -11.80 -12.08 -22.96
C ASN A 67 -12.07 -13.24 -21.98
N ASN A 68 -12.48 -14.43 -22.47
CA ASN A 68 -12.69 -15.62 -21.66
C ASN A 68 -11.40 -16.24 -21.12
N ASN A 69 -10.23 -15.89 -21.68
CA ASN A 69 -8.93 -16.39 -21.27
C ASN A 69 -8.17 -15.42 -20.33
N ASN A 70 -8.88 -14.54 -19.64
CA ASN A 70 -8.32 -13.67 -18.62
C ASN A 70 -8.02 -14.45 -17.33
N PRO A 71 -6.79 -14.45 -16.80
CA PRO A 71 -6.46 -15.22 -15.60
C PRO A 71 -7.19 -14.77 -14.33
N PHE A 72 -7.75 -13.56 -14.32
CA PHE A 72 -8.51 -13.03 -13.18
C PHE A 72 -10.01 -13.44 -13.19
N ILE A 73 -10.49 -14.09 -14.25
CA ILE A 73 -11.89 -14.50 -14.39
C ILE A 73 -12.05 -15.98 -14.02
N ASP A 74 -13.12 -16.28 -13.27
CA ASP A 74 -13.49 -17.61 -12.81
C ASP A 74 -12.31 -18.35 -12.14
N ASP A 75 -11.95 -19.54 -12.66
CA ASP A 75 -10.85 -20.40 -12.25
C ASP A 75 -9.71 -20.43 -13.30
N ASN A 76 -9.61 -19.38 -14.13
CA ASN A 76 -8.64 -19.32 -15.22
C ASN A 76 -7.19 -19.24 -14.72
N ASP A 77 -6.93 -18.81 -13.50
CA ASP A 77 -5.62 -18.87 -12.86
C ASP A 77 -5.03 -20.30 -12.84
N VAL A 78 -5.88 -21.31 -12.70
CA VAL A 78 -5.50 -22.73 -12.81
C VAL A 78 -5.46 -23.20 -14.26
N LYS A 79 -6.47 -22.86 -15.06
CA LYS A 79 -6.56 -23.29 -16.46
C LYS A 79 -5.42 -22.78 -17.33
N LEU A 80 -4.95 -21.56 -17.05
CA LEU A 80 -3.87 -20.90 -17.78
C LEU A 80 -2.49 -21.11 -17.15
N ARG A 81 -2.38 -21.96 -16.14
CA ARG A 81 -1.13 -22.24 -15.44
C ARG A 81 0.01 -22.75 -16.34
N TRP A 82 -0.34 -23.45 -17.43
CA TRP A 82 0.63 -23.93 -18.41
C TRP A 82 1.54 -22.80 -18.97
N ILE A 83 1.05 -21.56 -19.01
CA ILE A 83 1.80 -20.38 -19.48
C ILE A 83 3.04 -20.14 -18.60
N ALA A 84 2.91 -20.33 -17.29
CA ALA A 84 4.03 -20.20 -16.35
C ALA A 84 5.06 -21.32 -16.48
N HIS A 85 4.65 -22.49 -17.00
CA HIS A 85 5.53 -23.66 -17.18
C HIS A 85 6.21 -23.72 -18.54
N ASP A 86 5.91 -22.79 -19.44
CA ASP A 86 6.52 -22.71 -20.77
C ASP A 86 7.59 -21.62 -20.84
N ASN A 87 8.44 -21.67 -21.87
CA ASN A 87 9.47 -20.69 -22.13
C ASN A 87 9.00 -19.68 -23.17
N TRP A 88 9.25 -18.39 -22.95
CA TRP A 88 8.73 -17.33 -23.79
C TRP A 88 9.85 -16.46 -24.37
N THR A 89 9.68 -16.05 -25.64
CA THR A 89 10.57 -15.13 -26.33
C THR A 89 9.81 -13.84 -26.66
N PHE A 90 10.41 -12.72 -26.28
CA PHE A 90 9.92 -11.37 -26.59
C PHE A 90 10.84 -10.75 -27.62
N THR A 91 10.31 -10.45 -28.80
CA THR A 91 11.09 -9.93 -29.92
C THR A 91 10.66 -8.51 -30.28
N LYS A 92 11.60 -7.59 -30.35
CA LYS A 92 11.43 -6.23 -30.83
C LYS A 92 12.21 -6.01 -32.10
N ILE A 93 11.53 -5.57 -33.18
CA ILE A 93 12.14 -5.14 -34.41
C ILE A 93 12.14 -3.61 -34.45
N PHE A 94 13.27 -2.99 -34.71
CA PHE A 94 13.40 -1.53 -34.77
C PHE A 94 14.49 -1.09 -35.77
N ILE A 95 14.40 0.18 -36.20
CA ILE A 95 15.40 0.79 -37.12
C ILE A 95 15.94 2.04 -36.44
N ILE A 96 17.25 2.27 -36.57
CA ILE A 96 17.92 3.51 -36.16
C ILE A 96 18.34 4.24 -37.44
N GLU A 97 17.73 5.37 -37.71
CA GLU A 97 17.99 6.11 -38.97
C GLU A 97 19.33 6.85 -38.96
N GLN A 98 19.64 7.50 -37.85
CA GLN A 98 20.88 8.27 -37.72
C GLN A 98 21.38 8.22 -36.27
N PHE A 99 22.68 8.01 -36.10
CA PHE A 99 23.33 8.35 -34.84
C PHE A 99 24.76 8.90 -35.15
N ASN A 100 25.24 9.77 -34.26
CA ASN A 100 26.62 10.25 -34.35
C ASN A 100 27.55 9.16 -33.78
N PHE A 101 28.57 8.77 -34.53
CA PHE A 101 29.57 7.76 -34.12
C PHE A 101 30.27 8.12 -32.80
N ASN A 102 30.28 9.40 -32.42
CA ASN A 102 30.81 9.86 -31.13
C ASN A 102 29.88 9.61 -29.96
N ASN A 103 28.62 9.18 -30.19
CA ASN A 103 27.69 8.87 -29.14
C ASN A 103 27.89 7.44 -28.62
N THR A 104 27.72 7.25 -27.32
CA THR A 104 27.56 5.91 -26.74
C THR A 104 26.10 5.53 -26.71
N ILE A 105 25.78 4.33 -27.18
CA ILE A 105 24.45 3.77 -27.12
C ILE A 105 24.50 2.55 -26.21
N GLU A 106 23.67 2.56 -25.19
CA GLU A 106 23.48 1.44 -24.26
C GLU A 106 22.04 0.91 -24.37
N LEU A 107 21.87 -0.40 -24.25
CA LEU A 107 20.60 -1.02 -23.98
C LEU A 107 20.44 -1.12 -22.48
N TYR A 108 19.39 -0.51 -21.95
CA TYR A 108 19.02 -0.53 -20.56
C TYR A 108 17.70 -1.30 -20.36
N ILE A 109 17.66 -2.21 -19.40
CA ILE A 109 16.46 -2.98 -19.03
C ILE A 109 16.30 -2.91 -17.52
N ASP A 110 15.12 -2.50 -17.05
CA ASP A 110 14.75 -2.47 -15.64
C ASP A 110 13.53 -3.37 -15.37
N GLY A 111 13.66 -4.25 -14.38
CA GLY A 111 12.56 -5.13 -13.97
C GLY A 111 12.23 -6.20 -15.02
N ILE A 112 13.11 -7.17 -15.18
CA ILE A 112 12.88 -8.35 -16.05
C ILE A 112 12.61 -9.60 -15.22
N ASP A 113 11.49 -10.29 -15.46
CA ASP A 113 11.12 -11.57 -14.84
C ASP A 113 11.43 -12.74 -15.77
N THR A 114 12.36 -13.64 -15.41
CA THR A 114 13.42 -13.50 -14.41
C THR A 114 14.71 -14.01 -15.00
N PHE A 115 14.68 -15.25 -15.58
CA PHE A 115 15.85 -15.92 -16.16
C PHE A 115 15.83 -15.81 -17.68
N CYS A 116 16.46 -14.77 -18.21
CA CYS A 116 16.38 -14.49 -19.63
C CYS A 116 17.78 -14.29 -20.25
N GLU A 117 17.92 -14.71 -21.51
CA GLU A 117 19.02 -14.38 -22.40
C GLU A 117 18.66 -13.15 -23.23
N ILE A 118 19.54 -12.16 -23.26
CA ILE A 118 19.35 -10.91 -24.01
C ILE A 118 20.22 -10.96 -25.25
N ILE A 119 19.60 -10.98 -26.42
CA ILE A 119 20.27 -11.17 -27.72
C ILE A 119 19.95 -9.99 -28.64
N LEU A 120 20.96 -9.33 -29.19
CA LEU A 120 20.81 -8.28 -30.18
C LEU A 120 21.50 -8.67 -31.48
N ASN A 121 20.78 -8.70 -32.59
CA ASN A 121 21.31 -9.05 -33.92
C ASN A 121 22.14 -10.36 -33.89
N ASN A 122 21.60 -11.42 -33.26
CA ASN A 122 22.23 -12.72 -33.02
C ASN A 122 23.47 -12.72 -32.09
N HIS A 123 23.74 -11.62 -31.36
CA HIS A 123 24.82 -11.56 -30.38
C HIS A 123 24.25 -11.59 -28.97
N LEU A 124 24.70 -12.56 -28.17
CA LEU A 124 24.32 -12.64 -26.75
C LEU A 124 24.97 -11.48 -25.99
N LEU A 125 24.18 -10.61 -25.39
CA LEU A 125 24.63 -9.50 -24.54
C LEU A 125 24.85 -9.95 -23.09
N GLY A 126 24.01 -10.84 -22.59
CA GLY A 126 24.10 -11.34 -21.23
C GLY A 126 22.86 -12.12 -20.81
N VAL A 127 22.87 -12.51 -19.53
CA VAL A 127 21.77 -13.27 -18.89
C VAL A 127 21.28 -12.53 -17.64
N THR A 128 20.01 -12.76 -17.29
CA THR A 128 19.37 -12.19 -16.09
C THR A 128 18.94 -13.30 -15.13
N GLU A 129 18.84 -13.01 -13.83
CA GLU A 129 18.45 -13.99 -12.81
C GLU A 129 17.75 -13.38 -11.58
N ASN A 130 17.55 -12.05 -11.56
CA ASN A 130 16.93 -11.32 -10.47
C ASN A 130 16.06 -10.20 -11.04
N SER A 131 14.77 -10.23 -10.76
CA SER A 131 13.79 -9.28 -11.32
C SER A 131 13.86 -7.87 -10.70
N PHE A 132 14.59 -7.71 -9.59
CA PHE A 132 14.74 -6.44 -8.89
C PHE A 132 16.03 -5.68 -9.25
N LEU A 133 16.78 -6.17 -10.25
CA LEU A 133 17.97 -5.54 -10.81
C LEU A 133 17.66 -4.86 -12.14
N SER A 134 18.47 -3.85 -12.46
CA SER A 134 18.62 -3.32 -13.80
C SER A 134 19.84 -3.90 -14.50
N TYR A 135 19.80 -3.91 -15.80
CA TYR A 135 20.86 -4.46 -16.67
C TYR A 135 21.17 -3.47 -17.78
N THR A 136 22.48 -3.25 -18.04
CA THR A 136 22.95 -2.30 -19.06
C THR A 136 24.07 -2.89 -19.90
N TRP A 137 23.97 -2.77 -21.22
CA TRP A 137 24.99 -3.24 -22.16
C TRP A 137 25.32 -2.17 -23.21
N LYS A 138 26.58 -1.95 -23.47
CA LYS A 138 27.02 -1.08 -24.56
C LYS A 138 26.86 -1.80 -25.90
N ILE A 139 26.12 -1.24 -26.84
CA ILE A 139 25.66 -1.91 -28.05
C ILE A 139 26.08 -1.23 -29.37
N ASN A 140 26.85 -0.13 -29.34
CA ASN A 140 27.22 0.61 -30.55
C ASN A 140 27.69 -0.29 -31.70
N HIS A 141 28.59 -1.25 -31.41
CA HIS A 141 29.23 -2.12 -32.37
C HIS A 141 28.34 -3.22 -32.95
N LEU A 142 27.15 -3.41 -32.36
CA LEU A 142 26.20 -4.43 -32.78
C LEU A 142 25.00 -3.84 -33.56
N LEU A 143 24.85 -2.52 -33.60
CA LEU A 143 23.72 -1.86 -34.24
C LEU A 143 23.92 -1.73 -35.76
N ASN A 144 22.86 -2.08 -36.50
CA ASN A 144 22.74 -1.87 -37.94
C ASN A 144 22.09 -0.54 -38.25
N LEU A 145 22.81 0.43 -38.79
CA LEU A 145 22.29 1.73 -39.17
C LEU A 145 21.43 1.65 -40.42
N LYS A 146 20.28 2.36 -40.45
CA LYS A 146 19.33 2.38 -41.56
C LYS A 146 18.89 0.99 -42.03
N ARG A 147 19.08 -0.02 -41.15
CA ARG A 147 18.68 -1.40 -41.37
C ARG A 147 17.93 -1.93 -40.14
N ILE A 148 17.34 -3.08 -40.30
CA ILE A 148 16.62 -3.76 -39.22
C ILE A 148 17.59 -4.18 -38.12
N ASN A 149 17.25 -3.87 -36.89
CA ASN A 149 17.80 -4.43 -35.66
C ASN A 149 16.77 -5.31 -35.01
N ILE A 150 17.18 -6.44 -34.47
CA ILE A 150 16.34 -7.42 -33.81
C ILE A 150 16.85 -7.63 -32.38
N LEU A 151 16.03 -7.27 -31.41
CA LEU A 151 16.26 -7.59 -30.01
C LEU A 151 15.38 -8.77 -29.62
N GLU A 152 15.98 -9.87 -29.22
CA GLU A 152 15.31 -11.05 -28.68
C GLU A 152 15.63 -11.20 -27.19
N ILE A 153 14.59 -11.42 -26.39
CA ILE A 153 14.67 -11.70 -24.95
C ILE A 153 14.06 -13.06 -24.73
N LYS A 154 14.90 -14.08 -24.53
CA LYS A 154 14.50 -15.48 -24.39
C LYS A 154 14.45 -15.86 -22.92
N CYS A 155 13.26 -15.99 -22.36
CA CYS A 155 13.04 -16.29 -20.95
C CYS A 155 12.71 -17.76 -20.73
N ILE A 156 13.36 -18.36 -19.75
CA ILE A 156 13.07 -19.71 -19.24
C ILE A 156 12.03 -19.56 -18.11
N SER A 157 11.10 -20.50 -18.02
CA SER A 157 10.09 -20.55 -16.94
C SER A 157 10.76 -20.41 -15.57
N THR A 158 10.30 -19.42 -14.81
CA THR A 158 10.78 -19.18 -13.44
C THR A 158 10.41 -20.36 -12.51
N VAL A 159 9.26 -21.01 -12.75
CA VAL A 159 8.82 -22.20 -12.00
C VAL A 159 9.75 -23.39 -12.28
N LEU A 160 10.05 -23.66 -13.54
CA LEU A 160 10.99 -24.74 -13.91
C LEU A 160 12.42 -24.46 -13.40
N MET A 161 12.83 -23.19 -13.39
CA MET A 161 14.13 -22.81 -12.85
C MET A 161 14.21 -22.97 -11.34
N ALA A 162 13.14 -22.62 -10.59
CA ALA A 162 13.04 -22.84 -9.16
C ALA A 162 13.18 -24.33 -8.84
N LYS A 163 12.46 -25.20 -9.56
CA LYS A 163 12.59 -26.66 -9.45
C LYS A 163 14.01 -27.15 -9.75
N LYS A 164 14.62 -26.68 -10.85
CA LYS A 164 16.01 -27.02 -11.20
C LYS A 164 17.02 -26.62 -10.13
N LYS A 165 16.85 -25.43 -9.52
CA LYS A 165 17.69 -24.99 -8.39
C LYS A 165 17.54 -25.91 -7.18
N ALA A 166 16.32 -26.36 -6.84
CA ALA A 166 16.09 -27.33 -5.79
C ALA A 166 16.77 -28.69 -6.06
N GLU A 167 16.67 -29.18 -7.29
CA GLU A 167 17.34 -30.41 -7.72
C GLU A 167 18.88 -30.29 -7.61
N LEU A 168 19.43 -29.15 -8.02
CA LEU A 168 20.86 -28.90 -7.89
C LEU A 168 21.32 -28.85 -6.43
N MET A 169 20.50 -28.31 -5.52
CA MET A 169 20.81 -28.34 -4.08
C MET A 169 20.87 -29.80 -3.58
N LYS A 170 19.92 -30.66 -3.97
CA LYS A 170 19.96 -32.11 -3.63
C LYS A 170 21.22 -32.79 -4.13
N VAL A 171 21.60 -32.55 -5.39
CA VAL A 171 22.85 -33.09 -5.98
C VAL A 171 24.08 -32.65 -5.18
N ARG A 172 24.10 -31.37 -4.73
CA ARG A 172 25.16 -30.80 -3.91
C ARG A 172 25.09 -31.20 -2.43
N LYS A 173 24.15 -32.07 -2.03
CA LYS A 173 23.87 -32.46 -0.66
C LYS A 173 23.58 -31.29 0.28
N LYS A 174 23.04 -30.20 -0.24
CA LYS A 174 22.55 -29.06 0.55
C LYS A 174 21.09 -29.26 0.92
N SER A 175 20.70 -28.87 2.12
CA SER A 175 19.28 -28.84 2.54
C SER A 175 18.55 -27.77 1.70
N ILE A 176 17.35 -28.12 1.24
CA ILE A 176 16.45 -27.15 0.59
C ILE A 176 15.71 -26.41 1.71
N PRO A 177 15.78 -25.08 1.78
CA PRO A 177 15.07 -24.34 2.82
C PRO A 177 13.55 -24.41 2.62
N PRO A 178 12.76 -24.59 3.71
CA PRO A 178 11.29 -24.61 3.63
C PRO A 178 10.67 -23.21 3.47
N PRO A 179 9.40 -23.10 3.01
CA PRO A 179 8.54 -24.22 2.57
C PRO A 179 8.96 -24.73 1.18
N PHE A 180 8.78 -26.01 0.94
CA PHE A 180 9.05 -26.57 -0.39
C PHE A 180 7.99 -26.15 -1.38
N CYS A 181 6.73 -26.14 -0.97
CA CYS A 181 5.56 -25.66 -1.72
C CYS A 181 4.61 -24.92 -0.79
N TRP A 182 3.84 -23.98 -1.35
CA TRP A 182 2.75 -23.36 -0.62
C TRP A 182 1.60 -24.35 -0.36
N PRO A 183 0.69 -24.07 0.60
CA PRO A 183 -0.47 -24.91 0.85
C PRO A 183 -1.27 -25.20 -0.41
N PHE A 184 -1.78 -26.42 -0.58
CA PHE A 184 -2.50 -26.86 -1.77
C PHE A 184 -3.62 -25.92 -2.19
N ARG A 185 -4.33 -25.34 -1.22
CA ARG A 185 -5.45 -24.42 -1.47
C ARG A 185 -5.07 -23.08 -2.11
N PHE A 186 -3.79 -22.67 -2.04
CA PHE A 186 -3.32 -21.50 -2.76
C PHE A 186 -3.15 -21.77 -4.26
N HIS A 187 -3.37 -23.02 -4.69
CA HIS A 187 -3.03 -23.48 -6.03
C HIS A 187 -1.60 -23.08 -6.44
N GLY A 188 -0.70 -22.98 -5.45
CA GLY A 188 0.60 -22.35 -5.56
C GLY A 188 1.67 -23.22 -6.21
N GLU A 189 2.73 -22.56 -6.65
CA GLU A 189 3.95 -23.20 -7.16
C GLU A 189 4.97 -23.44 -6.05
N CYS A 190 5.98 -24.28 -6.35
CA CYS A 190 6.99 -24.68 -5.36
C CYS A 190 8.28 -23.89 -5.49
N HIS A 191 9.08 -23.84 -4.40
CA HIS A 191 10.46 -23.36 -4.38
C HIS A 191 10.64 -21.87 -4.73
N ILE A 192 9.65 -21.01 -4.47
CA ILE A 192 9.75 -19.57 -4.69
C ILE A 192 10.95 -18.94 -3.98
N ASN A 193 11.29 -19.45 -2.80
CA ASN A 193 12.41 -18.99 -1.98
C ASN A 193 13.81 -19.24 -2.60
N LEU A 194 13.89 -19.97 -3.72
CA LEU A 194 15.13 -20.22 -4.46
C LEU A 194 15.35 -19.27 -5.65
N VAL A 195 14.39 -18.40 -5.95
CA VAL A 195 14.43 -17.45 -7.06
C VAL A 195 14.14 -16.03 -6.59
N ARG A 196 14.64 -15.04 -7.31
CA ARG A 196 14.47 -13.62 -6.96
C ARG A 196 13.46 -12.97 -7.90
N THR A 197 12.19 -13.06 -7.55
CA THR A 197 11.04 -12.42 -8.19
C THR A 197 9.99 -12.08 -7.13
N THR A 198 8.91 -11.42 -7.51
CA THR A 198 7.77 -11.16 -6.61
C THR A 198 7.28 -12.47 -6.02
N GLN A 199 7.35 -12.61 -4.71
CA GLN A 199 7.09 -13.90 -4.05
C GLN A 199 5.63 -14.33 -4.15
N SER A 200 4.71 -13.39 -4.01
CA SER A 200 3.26 -13.68 -4.01
C SER A 200 2.71 -14.17 -5.35
N ILE A 201 3.42 -13.97 -6.48
CA ILE A 201 2.97 -14.53 -7.78
C ILE A 201 3.02 -16.06 -7.84
N PHE A 202 3.73 -16.72 -6.92
CA PHE A 202 3.74 -18.18 -6.80
C PHE A 202 2.54 -18.71 -5.98
N GLY A 203 1.60 -17.84 -5.58
CA GLY A 203 0.42 -18.14 -4.78
C GLY A 203 0.51 -17.56 -3.37
N TRP A 204 -0.60 -17.03 -2.87
CA TRP A 204 -0.72 -16.52 -1.51
C TRP A 204 -2.14 -16.76 -0.96
N ASP A 205 -2.34 -16.55 0.35
CA ASP A 205 -3.65 -16.76 0.98
C ASP A 205 -4.72 -15.71 0.60
N TRP A 206 -4.30 -14.62 -0.07
CA TRP A 206 -5.15 -13.58 -0.66
C TRP A 206 -4.90 -13.38 -2.16
N GLY A 207 -3.98 -14.11 -2.78
CA GLY A 207 -3.52 -13.88 -4.16
C GLY A 207 -3.60 -15.10 -5.05
N LEU A 208 -3.94 -14.88 -6.32
CA LEU A 208 -3.87 -15.92 -7.33
C LEU A 208 -2.42 -16.28 -7.65
N THR A 209 -2.21 -17.49 -8.15
CA THR A 209 -0.90 -17.91 -8.62
C THR A 209 -0.73 -17.54 -10.09
N LEU A 210 0.17 -16.60 -10.37
CA LEU A 210 0.40 -16.06 -11.70
C LEU A 210 1.90 -15.80 -11.94
N PRO A 211 2.78 -16.83 -11.95
CA PRO A 211 4.20 -16.64 -12.26
C PRO A 211 4.35 -16.12 -13.69
N ILE A 212 4.70 -14.87 -13.83
CA ILE A 212 4.92 -14.23 -15.12
C ILE A 212 6.35 -14.42 -15.61
N GLN A 213 6.56 -14.24 -16.91
CA GLN A 213 7.85 -13.98 -17.56
C GLN A 213 7.66 -12.71 -18.39
N GLY A 214 8.60 -11.79 -18.35
CA GLY A 214 8.47 -10.56 -19.13
C GLY A 214 9.18 -9.35 -18.55
N LEU A 215 8.78 -8.21 -19.03
CA LEU A 215 9.40 -6.92 -18.79
C LEU A 215 8.45 -6.01 -18.02
N TRP A 216 8.82 -5.59 -16.83
CA TRP A 216 8.03 -4.61 -16.04
C TRP A 216 8.04 -3.24 -16.69
N THR A 217 9.18 -2.85 -17.26
CA THR A 217 9.32 -1.67 -18.10
C THR A 217 9.90 -2.06 -19.44
N LEU A 218 9.57 -1.32 -20.51
CA LEU A 218 10.16 -1.58 -21.81
C LEU A 218 11.65 -1.24 -21.82
N PRO A 219 12.49 -2.04 -22.52
CA PRO A 219 13.88 -1.70 -22.72
C PRO A 219 14.04 -0.31 -23.31
N GLN A 220 15.09 0.39 -22.92
CA GLN A 220 15.39 1.72 -23.39
C GLN A 220 16.75 1.77 -24.08
N LEU A 221 16.85 2.54 -25.15
CA LEU A 221 18.14 2.93 -25.73
C LEU A 221 18.60 4.21 -25.03
N VAL A 222 19.73 4.13 -24.31
CA VAL A 222 20.34 5.28 -23.64
C VAL A 222 21.43 5.82 -24.57
N VAL A 223 21.19 7.00 -25.13
CA VAL A 223 22.09 7.66 -26.08
C VAL A 223 22.83 8.79 -25.38
N SER A 224 24.11 8.61 -25.11
CA SER A 224 24.94 9.59 -24.41
C SER A 224 25.93 10.24 -25.42
N PRO A 225 25.72 11.54 -25.77
CA PRO A 225 26.49 12.22 -26.80
C PRO A 225 28.00 12.29 -26.56
N SER A 226 28.42 12.25 -25.31
CA SER A 226 29.81 12.29 -24.88
C SER A 226 30.30 11.01 -24.22
N GLY A 227 29.46 9.99 -24.12
CA GLY A 227 29.74 8.79 -23.32
C GLY A 227 29.81 9.05 -21.81
N LEU A 228 29.32 10.20 -21.38
CA LEU A 228 29.25 10.60 -19.97
C LEU A 228 27.79 10.88 -19.59
N ARG A 229 27.31 10.25 -18.52
CA ARG A 229 25.95 10.45 -18.01
C ARG A 229 25.84 10.21 -16.50
N PHE A 230 24.75 10.66 -15.90
CA PHE A 230 24.38 10.23 -14.56
C PHE A 230 24.04 8.74 -14.57
N GLY A 231 24.46 8.04 -13.52
CA GLY A 231 24.06 6.66 -13.24
C GLY A 231 22.68 6.58 -12.59
N GLU A 232 22.35 5.39 -12.09
CA GLU A 232 21.07 5.14 -11.39
C GLU A 232 21.13 5.48 -9.90
N ARG A 233 22.32 5.36 -9.29
CA ARG A 233 22.45 5.57 -7.85
C ARG A 233 22.51 7.06 -7.54
N PHE A 234 21.53 7.49 -6.75
CA PHE A 234 21.43 8.84 -6.23
C PHE A 234 21.00 8.79 -4.76
N LYS A 235 21.69 9.53 -3.90
CA LYS A 235 21.35 9.65 -2.49
C LYS A 235 21.33 11.10 -2.07
N PHE A 236 20.38 11.48 -1.25
CA PHE A 236 20.25 12.81 -0.69
C PHE A 236 20.29 12.74 0.84
N TYR A 237 21.18 13.49 1.44
CA TYR A 237 21.40 13.54 2.87
C TYR A 237 21.14 14.96 3.37
N ALA A 238 20.05 15.14 4.13
CA ALA A 238 19.73 16.41 4.77
C ALA A 238 19.92 16.28 6.28
N TYR A 239 20.49 17.29 6.91
CA TYR A 239 20.72 17.33 8.35
C TYR A 239 20.64 18.76 8.90
N SER A 240 20.13 18.90 10.14
CA SER A 240 20.11 20.16 10.85
C SER A 240 21.36 20.31 11.72
N GLN A 241 21.76 21.56 12.01
CA GLN A 241 22.97 21.83 12.81
C GLN A 241 22.72 21.94 14.32
N HIS A 242 21.46 22.08 14.76
CA HIS A 242 21.07 22.23 16.15
C HIS A 242 19.69 21.63 16.42
N ASP A 243 19.40 21.28 17.67
CA ASP A 243 18.13 20.68 18.13
C ASP A 243 16.87 21.50 17.84
N GLN A 244 16.97 22.65 17.22
CA GLN A 244 15.83 23.52 16.88
C GLN A 244 15.47 23.55 15.40
N PHE A 245 16.01 22.70 14.55
CA PHE A 245 15.74 22.62 13.10
C PHE A 245 15.89 23.95 12.34
N LYS A 246 16.75 24.87 12.85
CA LYS A 246 16.85 26.24 12.31
C LYS A 246 17.80 26.37 11.12
N LEU A 247 18.87 25.57 11.10
CA LEU A 247 19.89 25.62 10.03
C LEU A 247 20.05 24.25 9.41
N TRP A 248 19.83 24.19 8.11
CA TRP A 248 19.92 22.94 7.34
C TRP A 248 21.10 22.95 6.39
N SER A 249 21.72 21.79 6.26
CA SER A 249 22.71 21.49 5.25
C SER A 249 22.32 20.20 4.50
N ALA A 250 22.75 20.06 3.27
CA ALA A 250 22.51 18.86 2.49
C ALA A 250 23.67 18.49 1.59
N GLU A 251 23.90 17.18 1.44
CA GLU A 251 24.86 16.58 0.54
C GLU A 251 24.18 15.54 -0.35
N ILE A 252 24.77 15.30 -1.51
CA ILE A 252 24.36 14.22 -2.41
C ILE A 252 25.52 13.28 -2.68
N ASP A 253 25.21 12.01 -2.87
CA ASP A 253 26.07 11.05 -3.57
C ASP A 253 25.40 10.71 -4.91
N VAL A 254 26.11 10.94 -6.01
CA VAL A 254 25.59 10.69 -7.36
C VAL A 254 26.58 9.87 -8.17
N GLU A 255 26.06 8.84 -8.86
CA GLU A 255 26.85 7.99 -9.73
C GLU A 255 27.08 8.64 -11.09
N ILE A 256 28.31 8.55 -11.58
CA ILE A 256 28.69 8.98 -12.92
C ILE A 256 29.14 7.77 -13.72
N VAL A 257 28.51 7.54 -14.85
CA VAL A 257 28.90 6.50 -15.82
C VAL A 257 29.75 7.14 -16.91
N VAL A 258 30.95 6.58 -17.10
CA VAL A 258 31.92 7.08 -18.11
C VAL A 258 32.21 5.98 -19.14
N ASN A 259 31.68 6.15 -20.33
CA ASN A 259 31.87 5.24 -21.48
C ASN A 259 32.74 5.84 -22.59
N MET A 260 33.62 6.80 -22.23
CA MET A 260 34.49 7.50 -23.18
C MET A 260 35.73 6.68 -23.56
N PRO A 261 36.30 6.88 -24.77
CA PRO A 261 37.66 6.43 -25.12
C PRO A 261 38.71 7.02 -24.18
N SER A 262 39.78 6.28 -23.90
CA SER A 262 40.79 6.65 -22.90
C SER A 262 41.48 8.00 -23.14
N TYR A 263 41.62 8.44 -24.40
CA TYR A 263 42.23 9.73 -24.75
C TYR A 263 41.38 10.95 -24.36
N ASN A 264 40.06 10.78 -24.25
CA ASN A 264 39.15 11.84 -23.83
C ASN A 264 39.00 11.95 -22.30
N ARG A 265 39.61 11.03 -21.54
CA ARG A 265 39.49 11.01 -20.05
C ARG A 265 40.33 12.10 -19.36
N LEU A 266 41.20 12.81 -20.09
CA LEU A 266 41.98 13.92 -19.54
C LEU A 266 41.16 15.20 -19.28
N SER A 267 39.94 15.29 -19.80
CA SER A 267 39.04 16.44 -19.59
C SER A 267 38.41 16.38 -18.20
N LYS A 268 38.27 17.53 -17.53
CA LYS A 268 37.49 17.64 -16.27
C LYS A 268 35.99 17.67 -16.57
N ALA A 269 35.22 16.96 -15.76
CA ALA A 269 33.76 17.07 -15.71
C ALA A 269 33.33 17.81 -14.47
N CYS A 270 32.18 18.48 -14.52
CA CYS A 270 31.62 19.18 -13.36
C CYS A 270 30.12 18.86 -13.23
N ILE A 271 29.67 18.74 -12.00
CA ILE A 271 28.25 18.72 -11.61
C ILE A 271 27.91 20.11 -11.11
N TYR A 272 26.81 20.65 -11.61
CA TYR A 272 26.16 21.83 -11.06
C TYR A 272 24.82 21.37 -10.44
N SER A 273 24.54 21.86 -9.23
CA SER A 273 23.24 21.66 -8.56
C SER A 273 22.52 22.98 -8.42
N TYR A 274 21.20 22.95 -8.52
CA TYR A 274 20.33 24.10 -8.30
C TYR A 274 19.08 23.66 -7.55
N ILE A 275 18.79 24.28 -6.39
CA ILE A 275 17.52 24.11 -5.66
C ILE A 275 16.67 25.33 -5.95
N GLU A 276 15.64 25.17 -6.76
CA GLU A 276 14.87 26.27 -7.35
C GLU A 276 14.23 27.18 -6.29
N GLU A 277 13.51 26.60 -5.32
CA GLU A 277 12.72 27.34 -4.33
C GLU A 277 13.59 28.09 -3.30
N LEU A 278 14.85 27.69 -3.17
CA LEU A 278 15.83 28.34 -2.28
C LEU A 278 16.79 29.25 -3.05
N ASN A 279 16.80 29.17 -4.36
CA ASN A 279 17.74 29.84 -5.25
C ASN A 279 19.22 29.62 -4.86
N VAL A 280 19.56 28.33 -4.55
CA VAL A 280 20.89 27.93 -4.11
C VAL A 280 21.57 27.13 -5.19
N PHE A 281 22.82 27.48 -5.50
CA PHE A 281 23.67 26.82 -6.50
C PHE A 281 24.86 26.14 -5.84
N GLY A 282 25.21 24.95 -6.34
CA GLY A 282 26.42 24.23 -5.98
C GLY A 282 27.21 23.83 -7.22
N ARG A 283 28.52 23.56 -7.06
CA ARG A 283 29.40 23.09 -8.12
C ARG A 283 30.46 22.15 -7.57
N LYS A 284 30.67 21.00 -8.24
CA LYS A 284 31.77 20.07 -7.96
C LYS A 284 32.36 19.59 -9.28
N CYS A 285 33.72 19.75 -9.45
CA CYS A 285 34.44 19.19 -10.59
C CYS A 285 35.26 17.98 -10.17
N PHE A 286 35.45 17.00 -11.07
CA PHE A 286 36.08 15.72 -10.81
C PHE A 286 36.81 15.19 -12.07
N GLY A 287 37.71 14.22 -11.88
CA GLY A 287 38.31 13.45 -12.95
C GLY A 287 37.32 12.45 -13.55
N MET A 288 37.54 12.04 -14.79
CA MET A 288 36.64 11.14 -15.52
C MET A 288 36.92 9.66 -15.22
N GLU A 289 36.36 9.19 -14.10
CA GLU A 289 36.34 7.79 -13.69
C GLU A 289 34.91 7.38 -13.35
N ASN A 290 34.62 6.07 -13.40
CA ASN A 290 33.28 5.59 -12.96
C ASN A 290 33.20 5.62 -11.43
N GLU A 291 32.73 6.70 -10.85
CA GLU A 291 32.72 6.92 -9.41
C GLU A 291 31.42 7.51 -8.88
N MET A 292 31.19 7.27 -7.60
CA MET A 292 30.22 8.02 -6.81
C MET A 292 30.85 9.37 -6.44
N ILE A 293 30.23 10.44 -6.82
CA ILE A 293 30.65 11.80 -6.50
C ILE A 293 29.82 12.32 -5.33
N THR A 294 30.46 12.60 -4.20
CA THR A 294 29.83 13.29 -3.06
C THR A 294 29.96 14.79 -3.25
N MET A 295 28.87 15.53 -3.06
CA MET A 295 28.81 16.98 -3.25
C MET A 295 27.89 17.64 -2.21
N GLU A 296 28.33 18.75 -1.62
CA GLU A 296 27.49 19.63 -0.81
C GLU A 296 26.59 20.46 -1.74
N VAL A 297 25.28 20.40 -1.52
CA VAL A 297 24.27 21.12 -2.33
C VAL A 297 23.58 22.25 -1.55
N LEU A 298 23.69 22.22 -0.22
CA LEU A 298 23.12 23.23 0.68
C LEU A 298 23.98 23.38 1.93
N ARG A 299 24.25 24.63 2.36
CA ARG A 299 25.00 24.89 3.58
C ARG A 299 24.29 25.91 4.46
N ASN A 300 24.04 25.53 5.73
CA ASN A 300 23.56 26.43 6.81
C ASN A 300 22.38 27.34 6.41
N GLN A 301 21.40 26.79 5.70
CA GLN A 301 20.23 27.55 5.24
C GLN A 301 19.14 27.59 6.32
N SER A 302 18.67 28.79 6.68
CA SER A 302 17.65 29.01 7.72
C SER A 302 16.22 29.06 7.23
N LYS A 303 16.00 29.17 5.90
CA LYS A 303 14.67 29.31 5.32
C LYS A 303 14.09 28.00 4.78
N VAL A 304 14.57 26.85 5.25
CA VAL A 304 14.10 25.56 4.78
C VAL A 304 12.75 25.23 5.42
N LYS A 305 11.72 24.99 4.59
CA LYS A 305 10.46 24.41 5.02
C LYS A 305 10.61 22.89 5.08
N LEU A 306 10.14 22.29 6.17
CA LEU A 306 10.28 20.86 6.40
C LEU A 306 9.18 20.08 5.70
N TRP A 307 9.52 18.87 5.27
CA TRP A 307 8.55 17.87 4.90
C TRP A 307 7.91 17.27 6.16
N TRP A 308 6.59 17.25 6.19
CA TRP A 308 5.81 16.68 7.28
C TRP A 308 4.83 15.66 6.76
N PRO A 309 4.53 14.60 7.53
CA PRO A 309 3.48 13.68 7.16
C PRO A 309 2.10 14.33 7.20
N ILE A 310 1.16 13.72 6.49
CA ILE A 310 -0.25 14.12 6.51
C ILE A 310 -0.79 14.08 7.96
N GLY A 311 -1.74 14.96 8.26
CA GLY A 311 -2.32 15.10 9.61
C GLY A 311 -1.53 16.05 10.53
N THR A 312 -0.42 16.61 10.07
CA THR A 312 0.30 17.71 10.74
C THR A 312 -0.15 19.06 10.19
N GLU A 313 0.08 20.17 10.94
CA GLU A 313 -0.40 21.51 10.55
C GLU A 313 0.13 21.99 9.20
N THR A 314 1.40 21.72 8.89
CA THR A 314 2.07 22.26 7.70
C THR A 314 2.01 21.33 6.51
N GLY A 315 1.84 20.01 6.71
CA GLY A 315 1.83 19.03 5.65
C GLY A 315 3.17 18.88 4.90
N PRO A 316 3.18 18.11 3.79
CA PRO A 316 4.39 17.86 3.02
C PRO A 316 4.85 19.11 2.25
N TYR A 317 6.15 19.40 2.27
CA TYR A 317 6.78 20.39 1.43
C TYR A 317 7.98 19.78 0.70
N LEU A 318 8.02 19.93 -0.62
CA LEU A 318 9.05 19.37 -1.49
C LEU A 318 9.77 20.49 -2.23
N TYR A 319 11.02 20.22 -2.58
CA TYR A 319 11.92 21.10 -3.34
C TYR A 319 12.36 20.42 -4.62
N THR A 320 12.58 21.20 -5.67
CA THR A 320 13.12 20.74 -6.94
C THR A 320 14.63 20.88 -6.95
N LEU A 321 15.37 19.76 -6.90
CA LEU A 321 16.82 19.72 -7.08
C LEU A 321 17.14 19.36 -8.53
N VAL A 322 17.73 20.30 -9.27
CA VAL A 322 18.19 20.09 -10.64
C VAL A 322 19.70 19.88 -10.65
N LEU A 323 20.15 18.81 -11.32
CA LEU A 323 21.57 18.51 -11.54
C LEU A 323 21.91 18.60 -13.02
N TYR A 324 22.96 19.31 -13.34
CA TYR A 324 23.55 19.38 -14.68
C TYR A 324 24.93 18.76 -14.66
N LEU A 325 25.19 17.82 -15.57
CA LEU A 325 26.50 17.25 -15.81
C LEU A 325 27.14 17.94 -17.03
N THR A 326 28.36 18.45 -16.86
CA THR A 326 29.04 19.19 -17.91
C THR A 326 30.45 18.63 -18.19
N VAL A 327 30.93 18.83 -19.41
CA VAL A 327 32.29 18.49 -19.82
C VAL A 327 32.97 19.68 -20.51
N GLY A 328 34.27 19.84 -20.31
CA GLY A 328 35.05 20.94 -20.91
C GLY A 328 34.57 22.32 -20.49
N PHE A 329 34.32 23.22 -21.43
CA PHE A 329 33.87 24.61 -21.19
C PHE A 329 32.37 24.69 -20.92
N ASN A 330 31.89 23.98 -19.90
CA ASN A 330 30.48 24.01 -19.43
C ASN A 330 29.45 23.47 -20.45
N LYS A 331 29.86 22.58 -21.36
CA LYS A 331 28.94 21.90 -22.25
C LYS A 331 28.11 20.90 -21.46
N ILE A 332 26.79 21.12 -21.37
CA ILE A 332 25.85 20.19 -20.70
C ILE A 332 25.74 18.90 -21.50
N VAL A 333 25.90 17.76 -20.83
CA VAL A 333 25.85 16.42 -21.46
C VAL A 333 24.75 15.56 -20.85
N ASP A 334 24.30 15.87 -19.62
CA ASP A 334 23.16 15.21 -18.98
C ASP A 334 22.48 16.12 -17.97
N LYS A 335 21.20 15.86 -17.71
CA LYS A 335 20.37 16.57 -16.73
C LYS A 335 19.52 15.56 -15.96
N LYS A 336 19.41 15.77 -14.65
CA LYS A 336 18.47 15.04 -13.76
C LYS A 336 17.75 16.02 -12.86
N GLU A 337 16.50 15.68 -12.55
CA GLU A 337 15.66 16.42 -11.61
C GLU A 337 15.16 15.45 -10.54
N TYR A 338 15.16 15.89 -9.27
CA TYR A 338 14.72 15.14 -8.12
C TYR A 338 13.80 16.00 -7.24
N SER A 339 12.69 15.43 -6.82
CA SER A 339 11.84 16.01 -5.80
C SER A 339 12.36 15.58 -4.43
N ILE A 340 12.86 16.52 -3.63
CA ILE A 340 13.51 16.26 -2.35
C ILE A 340 12.77 16.92 -1.19
N GLY A 341 12.89 16.35 0.02
CA GLY A 341 12.30 16.91 1.24
C GLY A 341 13.30 16.94 2.38
N PHE A 342 13.22 17.99 3.21
CA PHE A 342 14.05 18.13 4.41
C PHE A 342 13.26 17.66 5.63
N ARG A 343 13.78 16.64 6.32
CA ARG A 343 13.18 16.10 7.55
C ARG A 343 14.22 15.35 8.37
N GLU A 344 13.94 15.18 9.68
CA GLU A 344 14.61 14.21 10.54
C GLU A 344 13.65 13.10 10.96
N VAL A 345 14.15 11.88 11.08
CA VAL A 345 13.40 10.71 11.55
C VAL A 345 14.18 10.04 12.68
N GLU A 346 13.50 9.78 13.78
CA GLU A 346 14.06 9.04 14.91
C GLU A 346 13.12 7.92 15.33
N LEU A 347 13.65 6.71 15.54
CA LEU A 347 12.95 5.63 16.22
C LEU A 347 13.36 5.67 17.71
N ILE A 348 12.37 5.77 18.60
CA ILE A 348 12.56 5.86 20.03
C ILE A 348 12.21 4.52 20.69
N GLU A 349 13.18 3.99 21.45
CA GLU A 349 13.08 2.70 22.12
C GLU A 349 13.56 2.83 23.60
N ASP A 350 13.09 3.86 24.29
CA ASP A 350 13.43 4.09 25.69
C ASP A 350 12.71 3.12 26.63
N TYR A 351 13.22 2.89 27.84
CA TYR A 351 12.45 2.16 28.84
C TYR A 351 11.15 2.87 29.17
N VAL A 352 10.03 2.11 29.25
CA VAL A 352 8.74 2.66 29.71
C VAL A 352 8.88 3.22 31.12
N ASP A 353 9.60 2.50 31.99
CA ASP A 353 10.00 2.96 33.30
C ASP A 353 11.42 2.47 33.61
N SER A 354 12.36 3.41 33.81
CA SER A 354 13.75 3.06 34.11
C SER A 354 13.93 2.39 35.49
N SER A 355 12.96 2.53 36.41
CA SER A 355 12.92 1.85 37.69
C SER A 355 12.23 0.48 37.61
N HIS A 356 11.48 0.20 36.52
CA HIS A 356 10.73 -1.04 36.29
C HIS A 356 10.99 -1.51 34.88
N ILE A 357 12.19 -2.04 34.61
CA ILE A 357 12.65 -2.45 33.27
C ILE A 357 11.83 -3.63 32.69
N GLU A 358 11.15 -4.40 33.55
CA GLU A 358 10.22 -5.47 33.19
C GLU A 358 9.00 -4.96 32.42
N LEU A 359 8.68 -3.68 32.48
CA LEU A 359 7.63 -3.04 31.69
C LEU A 359 8.04 -2.87 30.22
N GLY A 360 9.27 -3.24 29.85
CA GLY A 360 9.78 -3.21 28.51
C GLY A 360 10.15 -1.81 28.00
N ARG A 361 10.11 -1.65 26.68
CA ARG A 361 10.52 -0.40 26.00
C ARG A 361 9.38 0.17 25.18
N THR A 362 9.42 1.49 24.95
CA THR A 362 8.59 2.18 23.97
C THR A 362 9.04 1.80 22.54
N PHE A 363 8.17 2.00 21.56
CA PHE A 363 8.52 1.86 20.15
C PHE A 363 7.69 2.88 19.35
N TYR A 364 8.30 4.01 18.94
CA TYR A 364 7.60 5.05 18.18
C TYR A 364 8.55 5.95 17.39
N PHE A 365 8.00 6.57 16.36
CA PHE A 365 8.74 7.49 15.51
C PHE A 365 8.54 8.95 15.93
N LYS A 366 9.64 9.73 15.89
CA LYS A 366 9.60 11.19 15.86
C LYS A 366 9.96 11.67 14.47
N ILE A 367 9.14 12.57 13.95
CA ILE A 367 9.41 13.28 12.70
C ILE A 367 9.66 14.75 13.08
N ASN A 368 10.83 15.29 12.70
CA ASN A 368 11.25 16.64 13.05
C ASN A 368 11.10 16.93 14.57
N GLY A 369 11.42 15.94 15.40
CA GLY A 369 11.31 16.02 16.85
C GLY A 369 9.91 15.79 17.44
N LEU A 370 8.83 15.75 16.61
CA LEU A 370 7.45 15.52 17.06
C LEU A 370 7.13 14.03 17.08
N PRO A 371 6.68 13.44 18.20
CA PRO A 371 6.18 12.08 18.24
C PRO A 371 4.90 11.93 17.40
N ILE A 372 4.89 10.98 16.48
CA ILE A 372 3.75 10.71 15.59
C ILE A 372 3.08 9.39 15.99
N PHE A 373 1.77 9.40 16.19
CA PHE A 373 0.99 8.18 16.26
C PHE A 373 0.77 7.65 14.83
N ILE A 374 1.18 6.41 14.57
CA ILE A 374 1.03 5.81 13.25
C ILE A 374 -0.37 5.25 13.08
N THR A 375 -1.07 5.75 12.07
CA THR A 375 -2.31 5.20 11.53
C THR A 375 -2.01 4.64 10.15
N GLY A 376 -1.75 3.35 10.05
CA GLY A 376 -1.18 2.76 8.85
C GLY A 376 -2.01 1.63 8.23
N ALA A 377 -1.59 1.25 7.01
CA ALA A 377 -2.08 0.09 6.30
C ALA A 377 -0.94 -0.64 5.59
N ASN A 378 -1.05 -1.97 5.51
CA ASN A 378 -0.15 -2.78 4.71
C ASN A 378 -0.53 -2.71 3.23
N TRP A 379 0.47 -2.63 2.37
CA TRP A 379 0.36 -2.58 0.93
C TRP A 379 0.84 -3.89 0.32
N ILE A 380 -0.01 -4.56 -0.46
CA ILE A 380 0.36 -5.65 -1.35
C ILE A 380 0.46 -5.12 -2.78
N PRO A 381 1.15 -5.81 -3.72
CA PRO A 381 1.19 -5.38 -5.11
C PRO A 381 -0.22 -5.11 -5.65
N ALA A 382 -0.44 -3.92 -6.22
CA ALA A 382 -1.75 -3.60 -6.81
C ALA A 382 -1.96 -4.32 -8.14
N ARG A 383 -0.88 -4.82 -8.76
CA ARG A 383 -0.88 -5.56 -10.03
C ARG A 383 0.23 -6.60 -10.10
N TYR A 384 -0.05 -7.70 -10.80
CA TYR A 384 0.93 -8.73 -11.13
C TYR A 384 1.45 -8.64 -12.57
N MET A 385 0.71 -8.00 -13.47
CA MET A 385 1.04 -7.90 -14.88
C MET A 385 1.48 -6.48 -15.25
N PRO A 386 2.65 -6.30 -15.89
CA PRO A 386 3.26 -4.99 -16.09
C PRO A 386 2.52 -4.06 -17.06
N GLY A 387 1.77 -4.59 -18.01
CA GLY A 387 1.29 -3.77 -19.11
C GLY A 387 -0.23 -3.66 -19.30
N ARG A 388 -1.02 -4.57 -18.73
CA ARG A 388 -2.42 -4.73 -19.16
C ARG A 388 -3.45 -5.03 -18.09
N GLN A 389 -3.08 -5.23 -16.86
CA GLN A 389 -4.06 -5.46 -15.78
C GLN A 389 -5.12 -4.33 -15.72
N TYR A 390 -4.75 -3.12 -16.14
CA TYR A 390 -5.65 -1.97 -16.20
C TYR A 390 -6.70 -2.02 -17.30
N ILE A 391 -6.36 -2.58 -18.46
CA ILE A 391 -7.31 -2.66 -19.60
C ILE A 391 -8.54 -3.48 -19.24
N LEU A 392 -8.39 -4.42 -18.28
CA LEU A 392 -9.48 -5.25 -17.79
C LEU A 392 -10.43 -4.56 -16.83
N MET A 393 -9.88 -3.70 -16.04
CA MET A 393 -10.65 -3.14 -14.95
C MET A 393 -11.37 -1.85 -15.36
N HIS A 394 -10.82 -1.08 -16.32
CA HIS A 394 -11.33 0.26 -16.60
C HIS A 394 -10.97 0.80 -17.99
N ASN A 395 -11.76 1.75 -18.46
CA ASN A 395 -11.47 2.58 -19.62
C ASN A 395 -10.04 3.15 -19.56
N VAL A 396 -9.31 2.91 -20.63
CA VAL A 396 -7.90 3.20 -20.85
C VAL A 396 -7.50 4.58 -20.31
N THR A 397 -6.78 4.62 -19.23
CA THR A 397 -5.99 5.80 -18.84
C THR A 397 -4.61 5.69 -19.46
N ASN A 398 -4.00 6.84 -19.81
CA ASN A 398 -2.59 6.86 -20.24
C ASN A 398 -1.60 6.80 -19.05
N ASP A 399 -2.10 6.70 -17.83
CA ASP A 399 -1.28 6.65 -16.61
C ASP A 399 -1.04 5.18 -16.18
N ARG A 400 0.22 4.77 -16.21
CA ARG A 400 0.65 3.41 -15.88
C ARG A 400 0.35 3.02 -14.43
N ILE A 401 0.43 3.94 -13.50
CA ILE A 401 0.23 3.71 -12.06
C ILE A 401 -1.07 4.37 -11.54
N TRP A 402 -2.08 4.45 -12.39
CA TRP A 402 -3.36 5.08 -12.02
C TRP A 402 -4.03 4.44 -10.80
N LEU A 403 -4.03 3.09 -10.71
CA LEU A 403 -4.64 2.38 -9.57
C LEU A 403 -3.86 2.66 -8.29
N GLU A 404 -2.53 2.59 -8.34
CA GLU A 404 -1.66 2.88 -7.20
C GLU A 404 -1.88 4.30 -6.68
N LYS A 405 -1.93 5.30 -7.56
CA LYS A 405 -2.25 6.69 -7.17
C LYS A 405 -3.64 6.81 -6.55
N ARG A 406 -4.64 6.11 -7.09
CA ARG A 406 -5.99 6.08 -6.53
C ARG A 406 -6.02 5.47 -5.12
N LEU A 407 -5.29 4.38 -4.90
CA LEU A 407 -5.19 3.71 -3.60
C LEU A 407 -4.45 4.59 -2.59
N LEU A 408 -3.30 5.19 -2.95
CA LEU A 408 -2.58 6.13 -2.09
C LEU A 408 -3.43 7.34 -1.72
N ARG A 409 -4.19 7.88 -2.68
CA ARG A 409 -5.13 8.97 -2.42
C ARG A 409 -6.27 8.54 -1.50
N SER A 410 -6.80 7.32 -1.65
CA SER A 410 -7.80 6.73 -0.74
C SER A 410 -7.25 6.64 0.69
N ALA A 411 -6.01 6.17 0.84
CA ALA A 411 -5.31 6.09 2.12
C ALA A 411 -5.20 7.49 2.76
N SER A 412 -4.69 8.47 2.03
CA SER A 412 -4.57 9.85 2.49
C SER A 412 -5.91 10.45 2.93
N LEU A 413 -6.98 10.27 2.13
CA LEU A 413 -8.33 10.76 2.43
C LEU A 413 -8.99 10.09 3.65
N SER A 414 -8.45 8.97 4.10
CA SER A 414 -8.95 8.19 5.23
C SER A 414 -8.15 8.40 6.52
N GLY A 415 -7.18 9.34 6.52
CA GLY A 415 -6.34 9.62 7.69
C GLY A 415 -5.22 8.59 7.91
N ILE A 416 -4.97 7.72 6.94
CA ILE A 416 -3.78 6.85 6.94
C ILE A 416 -2.58 7.75 6.71
N ASN A 417 -1.59 7.68 7.60
CA ASN A 417 -0.36 8.47 7.52
C ASN A 417 0.88 7.63 7.20
N LEU A 418 0.75 6.29 7.17
CA LEU A 418 1.83 5.38 6.82
C LEU A 418 1.33 4.21 5.97
N ILE A 419 2.11 3.86 4.96
CA ILE A 419 1.96 2.65 4.14
C ILE A 419 3.17 1.74 4.39
N ARG A 420 2.93 0.48 4.78
CA ARG A 420 3.98 -0.53 4.85
C ARG A 420 4.02 -1.34 3.55
N ILE A 421 5.12 -1.22 2.81
CA ILE A 421 5.39 -2.05 1.62
C ILE A 421 5.81 -3.43 2.10
N TRP A 422 4.92 -4.40 1.94
CA TRP A 422 5.09 -5.76 2.44
C TRP A 422 6.14 -6.57 1.66
N GLY A 423 6.95 -7.36 2.38
CA GLY A 423 8.12 -8.06 1.84
C GLY A 423 7.85 -9.21 0.85
N GLY A 424 6.61 -9.70 0.73
CA GLY A 424 6.23 -10.69 -0.29
C GLY A 424 5.81 -10.10 -1.64
N GLY A 425 5.87 -8.77 -1.74
CA GLY A 425 5.51 -8.00 -2.93
C GLY A 425 6.68 -7.70 -3.87
N ARG A 426 6.74 -6.45 -4.29
CA ARG A 426 7.78 -5.90 -5.17
C ARG A 426 8.20 -4.51 -4.69
N TYR A 427 9.38 -4.06 -5.11
CA TYR A 427 9.72 -2.65 -5.06
C TYR A 427 8.85 -1.93 -6.09
N GLU A 428 8.05 -0.94 -5.65
CA GLU A 428 7.15 -0.22 -6.54
C GLU A 428 7.89 0.70 -7.50
N ASP A 429 7.18 1.23 -8.49
CA ASP A 429 7.73 2.17 -9.47
C ASP A 429 8.05 3.53 -8.80
N ASP A 430 8.98 4.32 -9.36
CA ASP A 430 9.42 5.59 -8.75
C ASP A 430 8.24 6.55 -8.54
N GLU A 431 7.29 6.60 -9.48
CA GLU A 431 6.11 7.46 -9.39
C GLU A 431 5.19 7.12 -8.19
N PHE A 432 5.26 5.90 -7.63
CA PHE A 432 4.55 5.53 -6.41
C PHE A 432 5.13 6.28 -5.20
N TYR A 433 6.44 6.30 -5.08
CA TYR A 433 7.13 6.98 -3.97
C TYR A 433 7.02 8.50 -4.09
N GLU A 434 7.10 9.04 -5.31
CA GLU A 434 6.85 10.46 -5.58
C GLU A 434 5.44 10.88 -5.17
N GLU A 435 4.43 10.05 -5.45
CA GLU A 435 3.05 10.32 -5.02
C GLU A 435 2.92 10.23 -3.48
N ALA A 436 3.59 9.28 -2.83
CA ALA A 436 3.62 9.19 -1.36
C ALA A 436 4.29 10.43 -0.74
N ASP A 437 5.41 10.89 -1.31
CA ASP A 437 6.09 12.13 -0.89
C ASP A 437 5.15 13.34 -0.98
N ARG A 438 4.45 13.47 -2.12
CA ARG A 438 3.51 14.56 -2.40
C ARG A 438 2.28 14.54 -1.48
N LEU A 439 1.79 13.37 -1.13
CA LEU A 439 0.64 13.19 -0.24
C LEU A 439 1.02 13.28 1.25
N GLY A 440 2.31 13.23 1.60
CA GLY A 440 2.77 13.18 2.98
C GLY A 440 2.53 11.82 3.64
N LEU A 441 2.49 10.75 2.86
CA LEU A 441 2.37 9.38 3.37
C LEU A 441 3.75 8.86 3.75
N MET A 442 3.96 8.51 5.00
CA MET A 442 5.17 7.81 5.44
C MET A 442 5.22 6.39 4.86
N ILE A 443 6.41 5.86 4.66
CA ILE A 443 6.62 4.50 4.17
C ILE A 443 7.52 3.72 5.14
N TRP A 444 7.02 2.58 5.58
CA TRP A 444 7.80 1.47 6.15
C TRP A 444 8.06 0.49 5.01
N HIS A 445 9.32 0.22 4.70
CA HIS A 445 9.66 -0.58 3.54
C HIS A 445 10.37 -1.87 3.94
N ASP A 446 9.73 -3.02 3.73
CA ASP A 446 10.40 -4.32 3.85
C ASP A 446 11.26 -4.59 2.61
N MET A 447 12.37 -5.30 2.79
CA MET A 447 13.04 -5.96 1.67
C MET A 447 12.20 -7.14 1.19
N MET A 448 12.31 -7.50 -0.09
CA MET A 448 11.43 -8.48 -0.74
C MET A 448 11.74 -9.92 -0.31
N PHE A 449 11.42 -10.21 0.96
CA PHE A 449 11.47 -11.52 1.61
C PHE A 449 10.28 -11.65 2.57
N ALA A 450 9.54 -12.77 2.50
CA ALA A 450 8.38 -12.97 3.36
C ALA A 450 8.20 -14.45 3.76
N VAL A 451 7.89 -14.66 5.02
CA VAL A 451 7.42 -15.93 5.62
C VAL A 451 8.38 -17.10 5.43
N ALA A 452 8.80 -17.39 4.21
CA ALA A 452 9.67 -18.51 3.85
C ALA A 452 11.07 -18.36 4.42
N THR A 453 11.77 -19.48 4.63
CA THR A 453 13.23 -19.48 4.84
C THR A 453 13.95 -19.47 3.49
N TYR A 454 15.16 -18.94 3.45
CA TYR A 454 15.91 -18.71 2.20
C TYR A 454 17.27 -19.43 2.23
N PRO A 455 17.90 -19.69 1.07
CA PRO A 455 19.25 -20.26 1.02
C PRO A 455 20.25 -19.37 1.75
N ASP A 456 21.30 -20.00 2.29
CA ASP A 456 22.44 -19.29 2.84
C ASP A 456 23.13 -18.43 1.77
N LYS A 457 23.84 -17.41 2.22
CA LYS A 457 24.59 -16.50 1.33
C LYS A 457 25.60 -17.30 0.50
N GLU A 458 25.56 -17.11 -0.82
CA GLU A 458 26.53 -17.65 -1.77
C GLU A 458 27.46 -16.55 -2.30
N ARG A 459 28.68 -16.93 -2.75
CA ARG A 459 29.71 -15.97 -3.22
C ARG A 459 29.25 -15.07 -4.36
N ASN A 460 28.40 -15.57 -5.26
CA ASN A 460 27.90 -14.84 -6.43
C ASN A 460 26.44 -14.39 -6.26
N ASP A 461 26.01 -14.16 -5.04
CA ASP A 461 24.65 -13.79 -4.71
C ASP A 461 24.29 -12.40 -5.26
N THR A 462 23.17 -12.30 -5.95
CA THR A 462 22.67 -11.04 -6.50
C THR A 462 21.89 -10.19 -5.48
N VAL A 463 21.59 -10.74 -4.30
CA VAL A 463 20.79 -10.06 -3.26
C VAL A 463 21.46 -8.78 -2.76
N GLU A 464 22.76 -8.82 -2.46
CA GLU A 464 23.44 -7.59 -2.02
C GLU A 464 23.41 -6.48 -3.07
N LYS A 465 23.57 -6.85 -4.35
CA LYS A 465 23.45 -5.90 -5.47
C LYS A 465 22.05 -5.31 -5.57
N GLU A 466 21.04 -6.16 -5.38
CA GLU A 466 19.63 -5.76 -5.33
C GLU A 466 19.40 -4.73 -4.21
N ILE A 467 19.79 -5.06 -2.96
CA ILE A 467 19.57 -4.18 -1.82
C ILE A 467 20.29 -2.84 -2.02
N ARG A 468 21.58 -2.85 -2.44
CA ARG A 468 22.35 -1.62 -2.72
C ARG A 468 21.67 -0.76 -3.78
N ARG A 469 21.20 -1.38 -4.86
CA ARG A 469 20.47 -0.68 -5.92
C ARG A 469 19.19 -0.05 -5.39
N GLN A 470 18.35 -0.82 -4.72
CA GLN A 470 17.04 -0.35 -4.28
C GLN A 470 17.16 0.75 -3.20
N ILE A 471 18.05 0.59 -2.22
CA ILE A 471 18.30 1.65 -1.26
C ILE A 471 18.81 2.92 -1.96
N SER A 472 19.78 2.80 -2.86
CA SER A 472 20.31 3.98 -3.58
C SER A 472 19.27 4.65 -4.46
N ARG A 473 18.36 3.89 -5.09
CA ARG A 473 17.26 4.43 -5.90
C ARG A 473 16.25 5.20 -5.04
N LEU A 474 15.94 4.69 -3.85
CA LEU A 474 14.85 5.19 -3.01
C LEU A 474 15.32 6.17 -1.90
N HIS A 475 16.62 6.36 -1.74
CA HIS A 475 17.18 7.12 -0.61
C HIS A 475 16.70 8.57 -0.52
N TYR A 476 16.43 9.22 -1.63
CA TYR A 476 16.06 10.65 -1.66
C TYR A 476 14.59 10.93 -1.29
N HIS A 477 13.73 9.89 -1.25
CA HIS A 477 12.32 10.05 -0.87
C HIS A 477 12.15 10.37 0.62
N PRO A 478 11.58 11.53 0.97
CA PRO A 478 11.36 11.87 2.37
C PRO A 478 10.27 11.02 3.04
N SER A 479 9.38 10.41 2.28
CA SER A 479 8.32 9.52 2.79
C SER A 479 8.88 8.27 3.47
N ILE A 480 9.99 7.69 3.00
CA ILE A 480 10.55 6.47 3.58
C ILE A 480 11.19 6.79 4.93
N ILE A 481 10.65 6.18 6.01
CA ILE A 481 11.09 6.46 7.39
C ILE A 481 11.83 5.30 8.04
N VAL A 482 11.60 4.05 7.60
CA VAL A 482 12.20 2.85 8.19
C VAL A 482 12.29 1.73 7.14
N TRP A 483 13.35 0.94 7.26
CA TRP A 483 13.56 -0.30 6.50
C TRP A 483 13.36 -1.51 7.40
N SER A 484 12.93 -2.64 6.83
CA SER A 484 12.96 -3.94 7.50
C SER A 484 13.63 -4.97 6.60
N THR A 485 14.37 -5.90 7.16
CA THR A 485 15.06 -6.93 6.39
C THR A 485 14.12 -7.93 5.73
N ASP A 486 12.94 -8.14 6.30
CA ASP A 486 11.96 -9.13 5.84
C ASP A 486 10.62 -9.00 6.56
N ASN A 487 9.59 -9.72 6.05
CA ASN A 487 8.33 -10.00 6.72
C ASN A 487 8.31 -11.42 7.27
N GLU A 488 8.16 -11.59 8.59
CA GLU A 488 7.83 -12.85 9.29
C GLU A 488 8.82 -14.02 9.12
N VAL A 489 9.98 -13.82 8.49
CA VAL A 489 10.94 -14.94 8.31
C VAL A 489 11.43 -15.46 9.65
N LYS A 490 11.78 -14.56 10.57
CA LYS A 490 12.21 -14.93 11.93
C LYS A 490 11.08 -15.52 12.75
N GLN A 491 9.87 -14.95 12.67
CA GLN A 491 8.68 -15.44 13.34
C GLN A 491 8.34 -16.86 12.91
N ALA A 492 8.43 -17.15 11.61
CA ALA A 492 8.20 -18.50 11.07
C ALA A 492 9.18 -19.53 11.65
N ILE A 493 10.44 -19.16 11.84
CA ILE A 493 11.46 -20.01 12.46
C ILE A 493 11.20 -20.16 13.97
N ALA A 494 10.92 -19.05 14.66
CA ALA A 494 10.71 -19.05 16.11
C ALA A 494 9.48 -19.88 16.51
N ASN A 495 8.39 -19.77 15.74
CA ASN A 495 7.13 -20.46 16.00
C ASN A 495 7.05 -21.85 15.37
N GLY A 496 8.10 -22.30 14.69
CA GLY A 496 8.17 -23.64 14.13
C GLY A 496 7.18 -23.90 12.99
N TRP A 497 6.90 -22.92 12.12
CA TRP A 497 5.96 -23.10 11.00
C TRP A 497 6.41 -24.18 10.00
N TYR A 498 7.71 -24.45 9.91
CA TYR A 498 8.31 -25.37 8.95
C TYR A 498 9.15 -26.49 9.58
N GLY A 499 9.08 -26.66 10.93
CA GLY A 499 9.86 -27.64 11.65
C GLY A 499 9.81 -27.40 13.15
N PRO A 500 10.81 -27.88 13.91
CA PRO A 500 10.88 -27.55 15.32
C PRO A 500 11.00 -26.04 15.57
N PRO A 501 10.30 -25.48 16.57
CA PRO A 501 10.53 -24.10 16.98
C PRO A 501 12.01 -23.82 17.25
N MET A 502 12.51 -22.65 16.84
CA MET A 502 13.91 -22.26 17.04
C MET A 502 14.92 -23.24 16.43
N ASP A 503 14.64 -23.82 15.26
CA ASP A 503 15.59 -24.70 14.57
C ASP A 503 16.95 -24.02 14.37
N LEU A 504 18.00 -24.59 14.95
CA LEU A 504 19.34 -23.99 14.96
C LEU A 504 19.96 -23.85 13.58
N THR A 505 19.63 -24.74 12.64
CA THR A 505 20.12 -24.66 11.25
C THR A 505 19.49 -23.50 10.53
N LEU A 506 18.16 -23.34 10.64
CA LEU A 506 17.42 -22.23 10.05
C LEU A 506 17.82 -20.88 10.67
N LEU A 507 18.02 -20.84 11.99
CA LEU A 507 18.53 -19.65 12.69
C LEU A 507 19.94 -19.25 12.24
N SER A 508 20.83 -20.23 12.00
CA SER A 508 22.17 -19.95 11.49
C SER A 508 22.12 -19.33 10.09
N ILE A 509 21.25 -19.85 9.23
CA ILE A 509 21.02 -19.30 7.87
C ILE A 509 20.39 -17.90 7.96
N PHE A 510 19.38 -17.72 8.83
CA PHE A 510 18.78 -16.40 9.07
C PHE A 510 19.83 -15.38 9.48
N LYS A 511 20.69 -15.73 10.44
CA LYS A 511 21.76 -14.86 10.90
C LYS A 511 22.71 -14.46 9.78
N SER A 512 23.19 -15.42 8.99
CA SER A 512 24.11 -15.18 7.86
C SER A 512 23.45 -14.28 6.79
N ARG A 513 22.20 -14.57 6.40
CA ARG A 513 21.51 -13.91 5.30
C ARG A 513 20.96 -12.54 5.70
N PHE A 514 20.21 -12.45 6.80
CA PHE A 514 19.45 -11.26 7.14
C PHE A 514 20.23 -10.32 8.08
N VAL A 515 20.99 -10.86 9.05
CA VAL A 515 21.71 -10.02 10.02
C VAL A 515 23.09 -9.64 9.50
N GLU A 516 23.88 -10.61 9.05
CA GLU A 516 25.29 -10.37 8.65
C GLU A 516 25.42 -9.85 7.21
N SER A 517 24.40 -10.05 6.36
CA SER A 517 24.41 -9.54 4.99
C SER A 517 23.39 -8.38 4.81
N ILE A 518 22.10 -8.65 4.74
CA ILE A 518 21.08 -7.64 4.34
C ILE A 518 21.10 -6.43 5.28
N PHE A 519 21.02 -6.66 6.60
CA PHE A 519 21.00 -5.57 7.59
C PHE A 519 22.25 -4.69 7.50
N ASN A 520 23.43 -5.30 7.38
CA ASN A 520 24.67 -4.54 7.24
C ASN A 520 24.73 -3.74 5.93
N VAL A 521 24.27 -4.34 4.82
CA VAL A 521 24.23 -3.64 3.52
C VAL A 521 23.29 -2.44 3.57
N ILE A 522 22.12 -2.56 4.20
CA ILE A 522 21.19 -1.44 4.36
C ILE A 522 21.83 -0.32 5.17
N ASN A 523 22.44 -0.65 6.31
CA ASN A 523 23.10 0.34 7.16
C ASN A 523 24.29 1.01 6.43
N ASP A 524 25.09 0.27 5.67
CA ASP A 524 26.18 0.81 4.86
C ASP A 524 25.66 1.82 3.82
N GLU A 525 24.57 1.48 3.13
CA GLU A 525 23.97 2.33 2.12
C GLU A 525 23.31 3.59 2.73
N GLU A 526 22.64 3.48 3.87
CA GLU A 526 22.06 4.61 4.60
C GLU A 526 23.15 5.58 5.13
N ASN A 527 24.26 5.04 5.61
CA ASN A 527 25.36 5.85 6.15
C ASN A 527 26.20 6.53 5.06
N GLY A 528 26.30 5.95 3.86
CA GLY A 528 27.07 6.47 2.74
C GLY A 528 28.59 6.42 2.94
N ARG A 529 29.36 6.70 1.87
CA ARG A 529 30.83 6.58 1.87
C ARG A 529 31.58 7.65 2.67
N SER A 530 30.94 8.78 2.92
CA SER A 530 31.55 9.90 3.65
C SER A 530 31.19 9.93 5.15
N SER A 531 30.80 8.78 5.68
CA SER A 531 30.33 8.63 7.06
C SER A 531 31.29 9.20 8.12
N ALA A 532 32.56 9.01 8.00
CA ALA A 532 33.53 9.48 8.99
C ALA A 532 33.46 11.00 9.25
N ARG A 533 33.32 11.83 8.21
CA ARG A 533 33.21 13.28 8.36
C ARG A 533 31.81 13.74 8.80
N ARG A 534 30.76 13.01 8.44
CA ARG A 534 29.37 13.32 8.87
C ARG A 534 29.12 12.93 10.31
N TRP A 535 29.71 11.84 10.78
CA TRP A 535 29.56 11.34 12.16
C TRP A 535 30.31 12.19 13.19
N GLU A 536 31.50 12.71 12.87
CA GLU A 536 32.24 13.61 13.78
C GLU A 536 31.48 14.88 14.15
N ALA A 537 30.50 15.26 13.31
CA ALA A 537 29.65 16.43 13.56
C ALA A 537 28.29 16.11 14.19
N SER A 538 27.94 14.84 14.47
CA SER A 538 26.65 14.36 15.05
C SER A 538 25.37 14.90 14.35
N LYS A 539 25.44 15.12 13.02
CA LYS A 539 24.45 15.91 12.28
C LYS A 539 23.47 15.11 11.44
N TYR A 540 23.90 14.00 10.84
CA TYR A 540 23.02 13.16 10.04
C TYR A 540 22.49 11.98 10.85
N LYS A 541 21.18 11.77 10.84
CA LYS A 541 20.54 10.62 11.48
C LYS A 541 20.04 9.67 10.35
N PRO A 542 20.70 8.53 10.14
CA PRO A 542 20.25 7.56 9.15
C PRO A 542 18.92 6.95 9.57
N ARG A 543 18.12 6.52 8.59
CA ARG A 543 16.90 5.74 8.84
C ARG A 543 17.27 4.42 9.51
N ARG A 544 16.43 4.00 10.46
CA ARG A 544 16.61 2.70 11.10
C ARG A 544 16.32 1.58 10.13
N CYS A 545 17.10 0.50 10.26
CA CYS A 545 16.76 -0.79 9.70
C CYS A 545 16.34 -1.72 10.85
N LEU A 546 15.21 -2.40 10.70
CA LEU A 546 14.72 -3.41 11.63
C LEU A 546 15.14 -4.79 11.13
N ILE A 547 15.58 -5.64 12.05
CA ILE A 547 15.84 -7.04 11.75
C ILE A 547 14.54 -7.81 11.90
N SER A 548 13.90 -8.10 10.78
CA SER A 548 12.56 -8.70 10.64
C SER A 548 11.41 -7.77 11.12
N SER A 549 10.22 -7.99 10.62
CA SER A 549 8.95 -7.47 11.12
C SER A 549 7.94 -8.64 11.10
N PRO A 550 7.38 -9.08 12.25
CA PRO A 550 7.57 -8.49 13.56
C PRO A 550 8.98 -8.69 14.12
N GLY A 551 9.39 -7.77 15.00
CA GLY A 551 10.68 -7.79 15.64
C GLY A 551 10.73 -6.95 16.90
N ASN A 552 11.58 -7.35 17.85
CA ASN A 552 11.67 -6.71 19.17
C ASN A 552 12.63 -5.52 19.22
N GLY A 553 12.93 -4.88 18.07
CA GLY A 553 13.77 -3.69 18.00
C GLY A 553 15.08 -3.86 18.75
N TYR A 554 15.29 -3.09 19.80
CA TYR A 554 16.49 -3.13 20.64
C TYR A 554 16.84 -4.53 21.18
N LEU A 555 15.84 -5.35 21.59
CA LEU A 555 16.12 -6.71 22.04
C LEU A 555 16.61 -7.59 20.89
N THR A 556 16.07 -7.46 19.70
CA THR A 556 16.55 -8.18 18.53
C THR A 556 18.03 -7.87 18.28
N GLU A 557 18.41 -6.60 18.33
CA GLU A 557 19.81 -6.18 18.19
C GLU A 557 20.70 -6.74 19.31
N LYS A 558 20.25 -6.68 20.57
CA LYS A 558 20.96 -7.22 21.74
C LYS A 558 21.24 -8.70 21.60
N PHE A 559 20.30 -9.49 21.08
CA PHE A 559 20.45 -10.93 20.80
C PHE A 559 21.05 -11.21 19.43
N LYS A 560 21.58 -10.19 18.72
CA LYS A 560 22.19 -10.31 17.39
C LYS A 560 21.25 -10.97 16.37
N GLY A 561 19.99 -10.59 16.38
CA GLY A 561 18.94 -11.11 15.52
C GLY A 561 18.35 -12.45 15.90
N LEU A 562 18.74 -13.05 17.03
CA LEU A 562 18.34 -14.39 17.46
C LEU A 562 17.49 -14.41 18.74
N ASP A 563 16.73 -13.35 19.01
CA ASP A 563 15.76 -13.33 20.12
C ASP A 563 14.68 -14.41 19.91
N PRO A 564 14.29 -15.11 20.99
CA PRO A 564 13.41 -16.28 20.88
C PRO A 564 11.93 -15.94 20.68
N ASP A 565 11.51 -14.73 20.99
CA ASP A 565 10.12 -14.27 20.96
C ASP A 565 10.02 -12.97 20.14
N PRO A 566 9.89 -13.06 18.79
CA PRO A 566 9.85 -11.87 17.93
C PRO A 566 8.55 -11.06 18.05
N ASP A 567 7.48 -11.63 18.63
CA ASP A 567 6.17 -10.98 18.83
C ASP A 567 5.96 -10.52 20.28
N ASN A 568 7.01 -10.24 21.02
CA ASN A 568 6.86 -9.83 22.41
C ASN A 568 6.15 -8.47 22.53
N PRO A 569 4.95 -8.39 23.14
CA PRO A 569 4.15 -7.18 23.15
C PRO A 569 4.77 -6.02 23.96
N LEU A 570 5.82 -6.26 24.74
CA LEU A 570 6.52 -5.25 25.52
C LEU A 570 7.65 -4.57 24.74
N TYR A 571 7.93 -4.99 23.49
CA TYR A 571 9.05 -4.50 22.67
C TYR A 571 8.67 -4.44 21.20
N GLY A 572 9.27 -3.54 20.43
CA GLY A 572 9.18 -3.50 18.98
C GLY A 572 7.77 -3.50 18.41
N ASP A 573 7.59 -4.25 17.32
CA ASP A 573 6.31 -4.41 16.64
C ASP A 573 5.82 -5.86 16.67
N ILE A 574 4.49 -6.06 16.61
CA ILE A 574 3.84 -7.36 16.62
C ILE A 574 2.86 -7.54 15.45
N HIS A 575 2.69 -8.80 15.02
CA HIS A 575 1.63 -9.26 14.15
C HIS A 575 0.61 -10.06 14.95
N TYR A 576 -0.64 -9.63 15.00
CA TYR A 576 -1.64 -10.30 15.82
C TYR A 576 -2.93 -10.59 15.06
N TYR A 577 -3.26 -11.88 14.96
CA TYR A 577 -4.48 -12.37 14.35
C TYR A 577 -5.20 -13.34 15.27
N THR A 578 -6.53 -13.22 15.36
CA THR A 578 -7.40 -14.17 16.04
C THR A 578 -8.68 -14.41 15.27
N TYR A 579 -9.13 -15.65 15.24
CA TYR A 579 -10.35 -16.10 14.59
C TYR A 579 -11.25 -16.88 15.57
N SER A 580 -11.09 -16.63 16.87
CA SER A 580 -11.83 -17.27 17.96
C SER A 580 -12.07 -16.28 19.10
N GLY A 581 -12.94 -16.63 20.04
CA GLY A 581 -13.33 -15.74 21.13
C GLY A 581 -14.30 -14.65 20.67
N ASP A 582 -14.56 -13.66 21.52
CA ASP A 582 -15.43 -12.54 21.17
C ASP A 582 -14.69 -11.48 20.39
N LEU A 583 -14.78 -11.53 19.05
CA LEU A 583 -14.08 -10.62 18.14
C LEU A 583 -14.54 -9.15 18.23
N TRP A 584 -15.70 -8.89 18.88
CA TRP A 584 -16.19 -7.54 19.11
C TRP A 584 -15.82 -7.01 20.50
N SER A 585 -15.07 -7.77 21.29
CA SER A 585 -14.58 -7.38 22.62
C SER A 585 -13.09 -7.08 22.59
N GLU A 586 -12.70 -5.97 23.21
CA GLU A 586 -11.28 -5.57 23.32
C GLU A 586 -10.45 -6.59 24.14
N SER A 587 -11.07 -7.32 25.08
CA SER A 587 -10.41 -8.35 25.89
C SER A 587 -9.87 -9.55 25.08
N ASN A 588 -10.27 -9.68 23.83
CA ASN A 588 -9.82 -10.73 22.92
C ASN A 588 -8.52 -10.39 22.18
N TYR A 589 -7.98 -9.19 22.38
CA TYR A 589 -6.84 -8.68 21.60
C TYR A 589 -5.65 -8.36 22.50
N VAL A 590 -4.44 -8.57 21.95
CA VAL A 590 -3.18 -8.26 22.62
C VAL A 590 -2.83 -6.78 22.48
N LEU A 591 -2.36 -6.18 23.56
CA LEU A 591 -1.90 -4.80 23.59
C LEU A 591 -0.37 -4.75 23.44
N GLY A 592 0.11 -4.39 22.25
CA GLY A 592 1.54 -4.24 21.93
C GLY A 592 2.02 -2.80 21.96
N ARG A 593 3.33 -2.61 21.82
CA ARG A 593 3.95 -1.28 21.66
C ARG A 593 3.64 -0.68 20.31
N PHE A 594 3.60 -1.54 19.28
CA PHE A 594 3.28 -1.20 17.92
C PHE A 594 2.67 -2.42 17.24
N ILE A 595 1.54 -2.29 16.61
CA ILE A 595 0.87 -3.39 15.94
C ILE A 595 1.00 -3.17 14.43
N SER A 596 1.94 -3.88 13.81
CA SER A 596 2.28 -3.71 12.39
C SER A 596 1.45 -4.59 11.46
N GLU A 597 0.74 -5.60 12.03
CA GLU A 597 -0.30 -6.33 11.30
C GLU A 597 -1.42 -6.78 12.24
N PHE A 598 -2.67 -6.62 11.77
CA PHE A 598 -3.89 -7.15 12.37
C PHE A 598 -5.05 -7.05 11.38
N GLY A 599 -6.04 -7.90 11.48
CA GLY A 599 -7.19 -7.83 10.58
C GLY A 599 -8.10 -9.04 10.61
N ILE A 600 -9.16 -8.98 9.80
CA ILE A 600 -10.09 -10.07 9.54
C ILE A 600 -10.64 -9.96 8.11
N GLN A 601 -11.01 -11.08 7.51
CA GLN A 601 -11.47 -11.15 6.13
C GLN A 601 -12.90 -10.66 5.92
N SER A 602 -13.18 -10.20 4.70
CA SER A 602 -14.54 -9.96 4.16
C SER A 602 -14.63 -10.27 2.67
N ILE A 603 -15.85 -10.47 2.19
CA ILE A 603 -16.15 -10.68 0.75
C ILE A 603 -16.01 -9.33 0.02
N PRO A 604 -15.49 -9.32 -1.25
CA PRO A 604 -15.39 -8.11 -2.06
C PRO A 604 -16.76 -7.54 -2.45
N SER A 605 -16.77 -6.30 -2.96
CA SER A 605 -17.99 -5.66 -3.43
C SER A 605 -18.64 -6.42 -4.59
N PRO A 606 -19.96 -6.26 -4.82
CA PRO A 606 -20.63 -6.86 -5.99
C PRO A 606 -20.00 -6.44 -7.32
N LEU A 607 -19.50 -5.22 -7.44
CA LEU A 607 -18.82 -4.74 -8.65
C LEU A 607 -17.50 -5.48 -8.90
N ALA A 608 -16.69 -5.62 -7.87
CA ALA A 608 -15.43 -6.37 -7.98
C ALA A 608 -15.67 -7.84 -8.36
N TRP A 609 -16.68 -8.46 -7.74
CA TRP A 609 -17.05 -9.84 -8.06
C TRP A 609 -17.57 -9.97 -9.48
N ALA A 610 -18.47 -9.07 -9.93
CA ALA A 610 -19.01 -9.06 -11.30
C ALA A 610 -17.91 -9.00 -12.38
N ARG A 611 -16.88 -8.22 -12.14
CA ARG A 611 -15.72 -8.10 -13.05
C ARG A 611 -14.76 -9.28 -13.02
N SER A 612 -15.00 -10.23 -12.14
CA SER A 612 -14.19 -11.45 -11.96
C SER A 612 -14.89 -12.73 -12.38
N ILE A 613 -16.08 -12.64 -12.93
CA ILE A 613 -16.88 -13.79 -13.42
C ILE A 613 -17.16 -13.65 -14.91
N SER A 614 -17.23 -14.79 -15.60
CA SER A 614 -17.42 -14.81 -17.06
C SER A 614 -18.85 -14.51 -17.50
N ASN A 615 -19.85 -14.80 -16.65
CA ASN A 615 -21.25 -14.59 -16.98
C ASN A 615 -22.07 -14.05 -15.81
N ILE A 616 -22.26 -12.74 -15.81
CA ILE A 616 -23.01 -12.01 -14.77
C ILE A 616 -24.47 -12.51 -14.61
N SER A 617 -25.04 -13.13 -15.63
CA SER A 617 -26.40 -13.68 -15.59
C SER A 617 -26.46 -15.11 -15.03
N ASN A 618 -25.33 -15.77 -14.79
CA ASN A 618 -25.30 -17.11 -14.23
C ASN A 618 -25.44 -17.10 -12.70
N PRO A 619 -26.58 -17.57 -12.14
CA PRO A 619 -26.80 -17.50 -10.68
C PRO A 619 -25.77 -18.31 -9.86
N LYS A 620 -25.19 -19.37 -10.42
CA LYS A 620 -24.19 -20.20 -9.74
C LYS A 620 -22.88 -19.46 -9.50
N GLN A 621 -22.54 -18.45 -10.33
CA GLN A 621 -21.35 -17.65 -10.15
C GLN A 621 -21.48 -16.60 -9.04
N TRP A 622 -22.73 -16.35 -8.57
CA TRP A 622 -23.03 -15.46 -7.46
C TRP A 622 -23.23 -16.18 -6.12
N ASP A 623 -23.13 -17.51 -6.11
CA ASP A 623 -23.32 -18.29 -4.90
C ASP A 623 -22.08 -18.17 -4.00
N VAL A 624 -22.26 -17.53 -2.84
CA VAL A 624 -21.18 -17.34 -1.84
C VAL A 624 -20.73 -18.65 -1.20
N PHE A 625 -21.51 -19.72 -1.33
CA PHE A 625 -21.21 -21.08 -0.88
C PHE A 625 -20.90 -22.02 -2.06
N GLY A 626 -20.79 -21.46 -3.25
CA GLY A 626 -20.52 -22.21 -4.48
C GLY A 626 -19.03 -22.47 -4.73
N SER A 627 -18.77 -23.34 -5.69
CA SER A 627 -17.41 -23.81 -6.03
C SER A 627 -16.44 -22.68 -6.44
N LEU A 628 -16.94 -21.62 -7.07
CA LEU A 628 -16.10 -20.49 -7.47
C LEU A 628 -15.62 -19.70 -6.25
N MET A 629 -16.48 -19.48 -5.27
CA MET A 629 -16.10 -18.84 -4.01
C MET A 629 -15.14 -19.72 -3.21
N ASP A 630 -15.36 -21.03 -3.17
CA ASP A 630 -14.44 -22.00 -2.55
C ASP A 630 -13.06 -21.96 -3.21
N HIS A 631 -13.02 -21.91 -4.56
CA HIS A 631 -11.78 -21.81 -5.31
C HIS A 631 -10.96 -20.57 -4.91
N ARG A 632 -11.65 -19.45 -4.66
CA ARG A 632 -11.01 -18.17 -4.31
C ARG A 632 -10.76 -17.98 -2.81
N GLN A 633 -11.34 -18.83 -1.95
CA GLN A 633 -11.12 -18.81 -0.51
C GLN A 633 -9.81 -19.54 -0.15
N HIS A 634 -8.67 -18.86 -0.31
CA HIS A 634 -7.36 -19.45 -0.07
C HIS A 634 -7.02 -19.61 1.40
N HIS A 635 -7.44 -18.67 2.25
CA HIS A 635 -7.22 -18.76 3.68
C HIS A 635 -8.39 -19.45 4.35
N GLN A 636 -8.11 -20.52 5.10
CA GLN A 636 -9.04 -21.30 5.94
C GLN A 636 -10.19 -22.00 5.21
N LEU A 637 -10.55 -23.17 5.73
CA LEU A 637 -11.58 -24.03 5.15
C LEU A 637 -12.99 -23.47 5.39
N GLY A 638 -13.82 -23.52 4.35
CA GLY A 638 -15.26 -23.50 4.46
C GLY A 638 -15.84 -22.19 5.05
N HIS A 639 -15.59 -21.07 4.40
CA HIS A 639 -16.31 -19.82 4.69
C HIS A 639 -16.22 -19.34 6.14
N GLN A 640 -15.06 -19.54 6.81
CA GLN A 640 -14.89 -19.21 8.22
C GLN A 640 -15.30 -17.76 8.53
N MET A 641 -14.99 -16.80 7.65
CA MET A 641 -15.38 -15.40 7.86
C MET A 641 -16.89 -15.19 7.95
N LEU A 642 -17.70 -15.96 7.17
CA LEU A 642 -19.16 -15.90 7.24
C LEU A 642 -19.67 -16.53 8.53
N ARG A 643 -19.12 -17.67 8.94
CA ARG A 643 -19.47 -18.30 10.22
C ARG A 643 -19.19 -17.37 11.39
N LEU A 644 -18.02 -16.72 11.41
CA LEU A 644 -17.65 -15.75 12.43
C LEU A 644 -18.62 -14.54 12.42
N ALA A 645 -19.03 -14.06 11.25
CA ALA A 645 -19.99 -12.97 11.14
C ALA A 645 -21.37 -13.35 11.71
N LEU A 646 -21.81 -14.59 11.49
CA LEU A 646 -23.10 -15.09 11.98
C LEU A 646 -23.17 -15.30 13.52
N GLU A 647 -22.04 -15.23 14.21
CA GLU A 647 -22.03 -15.18 15.69
C GLU A 647 -22.57 -13.85 16.24
N TYR A 648 -22.57 -12.80 15.42
CA TYR A 648 -22.95 -11.44 15.79
C TYR A 648 -24.16 -10.92 15.03
N ILE A 649 -24.31 -11.31 13.77
CA ILE A 649 -25.27 -10.74 12.82
C ILE A 649 -26.22 -11.86 12.37
N THR A 650 -27.51 -11.56 12.23
CA THR A 650 -28.47 -12.53 11.72
C THR A 650 -28.18 -12.91 10.26
N GLU A 651 -28.41 -14.17 9.92
CA GLU A 651 -28.33 -14.65 8.56
C GLU A 651 -29.29 -13.85 7.65
N PRO A 652 -28.81 -13.34 6.51
CA PRO A 652 -29.65 -12.53 5.64
C PRO A 652 -30.72 -13.38 4.97
N ALA A 653 -31.96 -12.89 4.90
CA ALA A 653 -33.01 -13.55 4.16
C ALA A 653 -32.67 -13.62 2.67
N ASN A 654 -32.84 -14.80 2.06
CA ASN A 654 -32.56 -15.03 0.66
C ASN A 654 -33.37 -14.12 -0.27
N ARG A 655 -32.74 -13.64 -1.34
CA ARG A 655 -33.37 -12.88 -2.42
C ARG A 655 -33.46 -13.75 -3.69
N GLN A 656 -34.49 -13.49 -4.51
CA GLN A 656 -34.63 -14.15 -5.83
C GLN A 656 -33.51 -13.73 -6.80
N ASP A 657 -33.12 -12.47 -6.80
CA ASP A 657 -31.99 -11.97 -7.60
C ASP A 657 -30.65 -12.42 -6.95
N PRO A 658 -29.86 -13.25 -7.65
CA PRO A 658 -28.59 -13.78 -7.14
C PRO A 658 -27.59 -12.68 -6.77
N ILE A 659 -27.59 -11.58 -7.52
CA ILE A 659 -26.70 -10.44 -7.29
C ILE A 659 -27.06 -9.74 -5.99
N ARG A 660 -28.37 -9.54 -5.74
CA ARG A 660 -28.85 -8.99 -4.48
C ARG A 660 -28.56 -9.92 -3.31
N ASN A 661 -28.66 -11.23 -3.50
CA ASN A 661 -28.32 -12.20 -2.47
C ASN A 661 -26.83 -12.14 -2.11
N TYR A 662 -25.96 -12.11 -3.11
CA TYR A 662 -24.53 -11.92 -2.92
C TYR A 662 -24.25 -10.61 -2.16
N SER A 663 -24.88 -9.49 -2.57
CA SER A 663 -24.69 -8.17 -1.94
C SER A 663 -24.99 -8.22 -0.43
N ARG A 664 -26.01 -8.94 0.00
CA ARG A 664 -26.35 -9.11 1.42
C ARG A 664 -25.31 -9.88 2.20
N TRP A 665 -24.76 -10.95 1.63
CA TRP A 665 -23.67 -11.68 2.26
C TRP A 665 -22.38 -10.87 2.33
N ALA A 666 -22.10 -10.10 1.27
CA ALA A 666 -20.98 -9.15 1.28
C ALA A 666 -21.16 -8.10 2.38
N TYR A 667 -22.37 -7.54 2.52
CA TYR A 667 -22.70 -6.59 3.59
C TYR A 667 -22.49 -7.20 4.99
N VAL A 668 -22.97 -8.43 5.25
CA VAL A 668 -22.80 -9.12 6.53
C VAL A 668 -21.31 -9.33 6.86
N SER A 669 -20.52 -9.82 5.91
CA SER A 669 -19.09 -10.05 6.11
C SER A 669 -18.30 -8.75 6.32
N GLN A 670 -18.60 -7.71 5.54
CA GLN A 670 -17.97 -6.39 5.65
C GLN A 670 -18.36 -5.66 6.95
N LEU A 671 -19.58 -5.85 7.44
CA LEU A 671 -20.00 -5.31 8.73
C LEU A 671 -19.24 -5.98 9.88
N ASN A 672 -19.04 -7.30 9.82
CA ASN A 672 -18.20 -7.99 10.80
C ASN A 672 -16.76 -7.49 10.76
N GLN A 673 -16.15 -7.36 9.56
CA GLN A 673 -14.81 -6.80 9.39
C GLN A 673 -14.72 -5.38 9.98
N LEU A 674 -15.72 -4.53 9.71
CA LEU A 674 -15.81 -3.18 10.26
C LEU A 674 -15.75 -3.20 11.80
N MET A 675 -16.60 -4.03 12.45
CA MET A 675 -16.67 -4.07 13.91
C MET A 675 -15.39 -4.62 14.55
N CYS A 676 -14.78 -5.64 13.95
CA CYS A 676 -13.51 -6.19 14.43
C CYS A 676 -12.37 -5.18 14.32
N LEU A 677 -12.22 -4.50 13.17
CA LEU A 677 -11.20 -3.46 12.99
C LEU A 677 -11.44 -2.27 13.91
N ARG A 678 -12.69 -1.83 14.06
CA ARG A 678 -13.07 -0.77 14.97
C ARG A 678 -12.67 -1.10 16.41
N THR A 679 -12.95 -2.32 16.89
CA THR A 679 -12.61 -2.77 18.25
C THR A 679 -11.11 -2.71 18.47
N GLN A 680 -10.32 -3.25 17.55
CA GLN A 680 -8.84 -3.25 17.65
C GLN A 680 -8.26 -1.83 17.62
N ILE A 681 -8.68 -1.01 16.65
CA ILE A 681 -8.21 0.39 16.53
C ILE A 681 -8.54 1.19 17.80
N ASN A 682 -9.74 1.02 18.36
CA ASN A 682 -10.11 1.66 19.61
C ASN A 682 -9.19 1.26 20.76
N LEU A 683 -8.97 -0.06 20.95
CA LEU A 683 -8.07 -0.56 21.96
C LEU A 683 -6.68 0.07 21.87
N TYR A 684 -6.09 0.05 20.68
CA TYR A 684 -4.73 0.53 20.48
C TYR A 684 -4.59 2.04 20.67
N MET A 685 -5.54 2.82 20.16
CA MET A 685 -5.51 4.28 20.28
C MET A 685 -5.79 4.77 21.71
N ARG A 686 -6.63 4.09 22.48
CA ARG A 686 -6.90 4.40 23.88
C ARG A 686 -5.66 4.19 24.77
N HIS A 687 -4.77 3.26 24.39
CA HIS A 687 -3.55 2.96 25.13
C HIS A 687 -2.31 3.69 24.61
N LYS A 688 -2.51 4.77 23.86
CA LYS A 688 -1.42 5.59 23.35
C LYS A 688 -0.45 6.03 24.45
N CYS A 689 -0.97 6.46 25.61
CA CYS A 689 -0.19 6.82 26.79
C CYS A 689 -1.01 6.66 28.08
N ARG A 690 -0.34 6.63 29.23
CA ARG A 690 -1.01 6.60 30.55
C ARG A 690 -0.99 7.96 31.21
N LEU A 691 -2.15 8.39 31.72
CA LEU A 691 -2.29 9.50 32.66
C LEU A 691 -2.29 8.94 34.10
N LYS A 692 -1.45 9.49 34.99
CA LYS A 692 -1.61 9.28 36.42
C LYS A 692 -2.51 10.40 36.96
N LEU A 693 -3.66 10.05 37.48
CA LEU A 693 -4.49 10.92 38.30
C LEU A 693 -3.98 10.86 39.75
N THR A 694 -3.34 11.92 40.21
CA THR A 694 -3.03 12.09 41.64
C THR A 694 -3.72 13.36 42.13
N ASN A 695 -4.58 13.20 43.15
CA ASN A 695 -5.22 14.32 43.92
C ASN A 695 -5.83 15.41 43.02
N PHE A 696 -6.71 15.06 42.07
CA PHE A 696 -7.37 16.01 41.14
C PHE A 696 -6.46 16.76 40.17
N THR A 697 -5.16 16.50 40.15
CA THR A 697 -4.24 17.02 39.15
C THR A 697 -3.82 15.93 38.18
N ILE A 698 -3.98 16.20 36.89
CA ILE A 698 -3.54 15.29 35.80
C ILE A 698 -2.03 15.46 35.67
N ILE A 699 -1.26 14.49 36.16
CA ILE A 699 0.18 14.43 35.91
C ILE A 699 0.37 13.57 34.66
N SER A 700 0.67 14.20 33.53
CA SER A 700 1.10 13.52 32.32
C SER A 700 2.45 12.84 32.59
N THR A 701 2.46 11.53 32.73
CA THR A 701 3.69 10.79 32.43
C THR A 701 3.82 10.79 30.91
N ASN A 702 4.73 11.56 30.34
CA ASN A 702 4.99 11.69 28.88
C ASN A 702 5.50 10.37 28.24
N LYS A 703 5.05 9.23 28.71
CA LYS A 703 5.48 7.91 28.26
C LYS A 703 4.42 7.29 27.38
N PHE A 704 4.74 7.21 26.10
CA PHE A 704 3.93 6.56 25.10
C PHE A 704 4.00 5.03 25.23
N ILE A 705 2.85 4.33 25.11
CA ILE A 705 2.76 2.88 25.27
C ILE A 705 2.49 2.22 23.94
N THR A 706 1.36 2.51 23.30
CA THR A 706 1.05 2.02 21.96
C THR A 706 1.06 3.18 20.98
N MET A 707 1.98 3.15 20.01
CA MET A 707 2.18 4.31 19.14
C MET A 707 2.02 4.03 17.66
N GLY A 708 1.47 2.88 17.30
CA GLY A 708 1.14 2.60 15.91
C GLY A 708 0.21 1.42 15.71
N THR A 709 -0.63 1.57 14.68
CA THR A 709 -1.55 0.55 14.19
C THR A 709 -1.47 0.50 12.67
N ILE A 710 -0.99 -0.61 12.11
CA ILE A 710 -0.93 -0.83 10.66
C ILE A 710 -1.77 -2.07 10.37
N TYR A 711 -2.98 -1.90 9.84
CA TYR A 711 -3.83 -3.05 9.58
C TYR A 711 -3.44 -3.81 8.30
N TRP A 712 -3.66 -5.09 8.29
CA TRP A 712 -3.58 -5.95 7.13
C TRP A 712 -4.96 -6.06 6.49
N GLN A 713 -5.25 -5.60 5.26
CA GLN A 713 -4.40 -4.87 4.34
C GLN A 713 -5.20 -3.78 3.62
N LEU A 714 -4.53 -2.83 2.91
CA LEU A 714 -5.23 -1.74 2.22
C LEU A 714 -6.03 -2.24 1.02
N ASN A 715 -5.38 -2.99 0.12
CA ASN A 715 -5.84 -3.29 -1.23
C ASN A 715 -5.84 -4.78 -1.56
N ASP A 716 -6.54 -5.14 -2.63
CA ASP A 716 -6.56 -6.46 -3.25
C ASP A 716 -5.92 -6.45 -4.63
N ILE A 717 -5.43 -7.63 -5.07
CA ILE A 717 -4.93 -7.88 -6.42
C ILE A 717 -6.00 -8.50 -7.33
N TRP A 718 -6.94 -9.24 -6.78
CA TRP A 718 -8.07 -9.87 -7.46
C TRP A 718 -9.29 -9.95 -6.55
N SER A 719 -10.47 -10.29 -7.10
CA SER A 719 -11.71 -10.39 -6.31
C SER A 719 -11.76 -11.70 -5.55
N THR A 720 -11.39 -11.66 -4.27
CA THR A 720 -11.31 -12.81 -3.37
C THR A 720 -11.76 -12.38 -1.96
N PRO A 721 -12.24 -13.31 -1.11
CA PRO A 721 -12.29 -13.04 0.32
C PRO A 721 -10.91 -12.70 0.88
N SER A 722 -10.78 -11.52 1.48
CA SER A 722 -9.49 -11.00 1.95
C SER A 722 -9.65 -10.04 3.12
N TRP A 723 -8.52 -9.65 3.71
CA TRP A 723 -8.46 -8.64 4.77
C TRP A 723 -8.52 -7.20 4.27
N SER A 724 -8.52 -6.98 2.94
CA SER A 724 -8.51 -5.64 2.35
C SER A 724 -9.71 -4.81 2.80
N THR A 725 -9.50 -3.50 2.88
CA THR A 725 -10.57 -2.53 3.09
C THR A 725 -10.97 -1.82 1.80
N ILE A 726 -10.15 -1.93 0.76
CA ILE A 726 -10.41 -1.49 -0.62
C ILE A 726 -10.22 -2.70 -1.52
N ASP A 727 -11.22 -3.04 -2.32
CA ASP A 727 -11.17 -4.21 -3.17
C ASP A 727 -10.37 -3.99 -4.47
N SER A 728 -10.23 -5.05 -5.27
CA SER A 728 -9.40 -5.10 -6.48
C SER A 728 -9.79 -4.09 -7.57
N VAL A 729 -11.00 -3.54 -7.53
CA VAL A 729 -11.47 -2.49 -8.45
C VAL A 729 -11.44 -1.09 -7.82
N GLY A 730 -10.85 -0.97 -6.62
CA GLY A 730 -10.72 0.27 -5.88
C GLY A 730 -12.01 0.75 -5.20
N GLN A 731 -12.99 -0.14 -5.01
CA GLN A 731 -14.19 0.17 -4.22
C GLN A 731 -13.88 0.07 -2.73
N TRP A 732 -14.32 1.07 -1.97
CA TRP A 732 -14.21 1.07 -0.52
C TRP A 732 -15.25 0.11 0.07
N LYS A 733 -14.81 -0.82 0.89
CA LYS A 733 -15.69 -1.66 1.71
C LYS A 733 -16.23 -0.86 2.90
N LEU A 734 -17.26 -1.36 3.57
CA LEU A 734 -17.83 -0.70 4.76
C LEU A 734 -16.79 -0.42 5.84
N SER A 735 -15.85 -1.32 6.02
CA SER A 735 -14.73 -1.17 6.95
C SER A 735 -13.84 0.04 6.63
N HIS A 736 -13.62 0.36 5.34
CA HIS A 736 -12.84 1.53 4.96
C HIS A 736 -13.56 2.85 5.30
N TYR A 737 -14.88 2.91 5.09
CA TYR A 737 -15.68 4.08 5.45
C TYR A 737 -15.76 4.29 6.97
N ASN A 738 -16.03 3.24 7.74
CA ASN A 738 -16.50 3.38 9.13
C ASN A 738 -15.53 2.82 10.20
N ALA A 739 -14.51 2.05 9.83
CA ALA A 739 -13.43 1.73 10.74
C ALA A 739 -12.18 2.56 10.44
N ILE A 740 -11.75 2.62 9.17
CA ILE A 740 -10.52 3.31 8.84
C ILE A 740 -10.73 4.82 8.79
N LYS A 741 -11.56 5.33 7.86
CA LYS A 741 -11.77 6.78 7.72
C LYS A 741 -12.33 7.42 8.97
N GLU A 742 -13.26 6.76 9.67
CA GLU A 742 -13.85 7.31 10.88
C GLU A 742 -12.86 7.36 12.04
N TYR A 743 -11.97 6.37 12.15
CA TYR A 743 -11.09 6.21 13.31
C TYR A 743 -9.66 6.68 13.07
N TYR A 744 -9.17 6.75 11.85
CA TYR A 744 -7.86 7.29 11.52
C TYR A 744 -7.90 8.77 11.15
N ASP A 745 -9.02 9.28 10.60
CA ASP A 745 -9.20 10.71 10.40
C ASP A 745 -9.39 11.40 11.74
N LEU A 746 -8.30 11.68 12.41
CA LEU A 746 -8.25 12.50 13.61
C LEU A 746 -8.64 13.92 13.22
N THR A 747 -9.92 14.22 13.38
CA THR A 747 -10.41 15.58 13.18
C THR A 747 -9.66 16.54 14.10
N LYS A 748 -9.74 17.83 13.82
CA LYS A 748 -9.14 18.92 14.60
C LYS A 748 -9.35 18.79 16.11
N TRP A 749 -10.41 18.12 16.55
CA TRP A 749 -10.92 18.02 17.92
C TRP A 749 -10.58 16.70 18.63
N GLY A 750 -10.01 15.73 17.93
CA GLY A 750 -9.92 14.37 18.42
C GLY A 750 -11.22 13.60 18.25
N ARG A 751 -11.35 12.48 18.96
CA ARG A 751 -12.51 11.59 18.88
C ARG A 751 -12.83 10.93 20.20
N ILE A 752 -13.98 10.24 20.24
CA ILE A 752 -14.41 9.40 21.36
C ILE A 752 -14.37 7.92 20.92
N ALA A 753 -13.66 7.09 21.68
CA ALA A 753 -13.72 5.64 21.61
C ALA A 753 -14.66 5.13 22.69
N ILE A 754 -15.74 4.47 22.31
CA ILE A 754 -16.69 3.85 23.24
C ILE A 754 -16.54 2.33 23.11
N HIS A 755 -16.37 1.64 24.22
CA HIS A 755 -16.33 0.19 24.25
C HIS A 755 -17.09 -0.37 25.45
N HIS A 756 -17.41 -1.65 25.41
CA HIS A 756 -17.95 -2.35 26.56
C HIS A 756 -17.40 -3.76 26.66
N ASN A 757 -17.21 -4.22 27.87
CA ASN A 757 -17.18 -5.62 28.22
C ASN A 757 -18.56 -6.04 28.72
N SER A 758 -18.71 -7.29 29.15
CA SER A 758 -20.02 -7.82 29.60
C SER A 758 -20.68 -7.02 30.74
N GLU A 759 -19.94 -6.24 31.49
CA GLU A 759 -20.40 -5.59 32.74
C GLU A 759 -20.20 -4.08 32.76
N ILE A 760 -19.19 -3.54 32.10
CA ILE A 760 -18.77 -2.14 32.19
C ILE A 760 -18.73 -1.52 30.79
N ILE A 761 -19.21 -0.29 30.69
CA ILE A 761 -19.11 0.55 29.51
C ILE A 761 -18.18 1.69 29.83
N GLU A 762 -17.16 1.84 28.98
CA GLU A 762 -16.17 2.90 29.07
C GLU A 762 -16.17 3.74 27.79
N ALA A 763 -15.89 5.02 27.97
CA ALA A 763 -15.60 5.90 26.84
C ALA A 763 -14.39 6.76 27.16
N ASP A 764 -13.49 6.88 26.18
CA ASP A 764 -12.30 7.71 26.27
C ASP A 764 -12.31 8.77 25.17
N TRP A 765 -12.01 10.01 25.52
CA TRP A 765 -11.69 11.02 24.53
C TRP A 765 -10.21 10.92 24.15
N ILE A 766 -9.95 10.74 22.84
CA ILE A 766 -8.62 10.62 22.26
C ILE A 766 -8.31 11.93 21.53
N PRO A 767 -7.45 12.79 22.07
CA PRO A 767 -7.13 14.07 21.48
C PRO A 767 -6.30 13.93 20.19
N ASN A 768 -6.45 14.89 19.28
CA ASN A 768 -5.55 15.04 18.15
C ASN A 768 -4.27 15.72 18.60
N THR A 769 -3.16 15.00 18.60
CA THR A 769 -1.85 15.49 19.06
C THR A 769 -1.15 16.43 18.10
N ASN A 770 -1.63 16.56 16.89
CA ASN A 770 -0.98 17.35 15.84
C ASN A 770 -1.41 18.83 15.84
N ASN A 771 -2.21 19.26 16.81
CA ASN A 771 -2.84 20.59 16.80
C ASN A 771 -2.58 21.35 18.12
N ASN A 772 -1.42 21.97 18.23
CA ASN A 772 -0.99 22.68 19.44
C ASN A 772 -1.59 24.09 19.67
N ASN A 773 -2.30 24.68 18.68
CA ASN A 773 -2.61 26.11 18.67
C ASN A 773 -4.08 26.50 18.86
N ASN A 774 -4.98 25.61 19.23
CA ASN A 774 -6.40 25.93 19.33
C ASN A 774 -6.89 26.13 20.76
N ASN A 775 -6.39 27.15 21.46
CA ASN A 775 -6.92 27.60 22.76
C ASN A 775 -8.39 28.10 22.68
N ASP A 776 -8.85 28.53 21.50
CA ASP A 776 -10.20 29.10 21.29
C ASP A 776 -11.35 28.09 21.43
N LEU A 777 -11.00 26.80 21.61
CA LEU A 777 -11.98 25.70 21.60
C LEU A 777 -12.32 25.20 22.99
N PHE A 778 -11.48 25.48 23.95
CA PHE A 778 -11.70 25.10 25.32
C PHE A 778 -12.60 26.11 26.06
N PRO A 779 -13.44 25.66 26.98
CA PRO A 779 -13.59 24.28 27.42
C PRO A 779 -14.34 23.39 26.43
N ILE A 780 -14.01 22.08 26.42
CA ILE A 780 -14.74 21.03 25.72
C ILE A 780 -15.61 20.28 26.72
N GLU A 781 -16.88 20.12 26.39
CA GLU A 781 -17.88 19.38 27.18
C GLU A 781 -18.36 18.14 26.43
N PHE A 782 -18.78 17.13 27.18
CA PHE A 782 -19.29 15.87 26.64
C PHE A 782 -20.74 15.67 27.03
N GLU A 783 -21.59 15.32 26.05
CA GLU A 783 -23.00 15.03 26.25
C GLU A 783 -23.28 13.56 25.93
N LEU A 784 -23.80 12.80 26.91
CA LEU A 784 -24.31 11.44 26.73
C LEU A 784 -25.74 11.47 26.24
N ILE A 785 -26.02 10.76 25.14
CA ILE A 785 -27.38 10.60 24.61
C ILE A 785 -27.65 9.11 24.46
N CYS A 786 -28.77 8.70 24.95
CA CYS A 786 -29.24 7.31 24.90
C CYS A 786 -30.43 7.21 23.95
N TYR A 787 -30.38 6.21 23.07
CA TYR A 787 -31.44 5.90 22.12
C TYR A 787 -31.83 4.44 22.18
N THR A 788 -32.94 4.12 21.55
CA THR A 788 -33.30 2.76 21.19
C THR A 788 -33.61 2.67 19.70
N ILE A 789 -33.55 1.47 19.13
CA ILE A 789 -33.99 1.24 17.74
C ILE A 789 -35.48 1.55 17.49
N TRP A 790 -36.24 1.88 18.53
CA TRP A 790 -37.70 2.08 18.46
C TRP A 790 -38.10 3.52 18.16
N SER A 791 -37.21 4.51 18.40
CA SER A 791 -37.59 5.93 18.31
C SER A 791 -36.41 6.82 17.99
N PHE A 792 -36.60 7.85 17.17
CA PHE A 792 -35.68 8.96 16.97
C PHE A 792 -35.56 9.88 18.22
N ILE A 793 -36.49 9.80 19.15
CA ILE A 793 -36.47 10.57 20.39
C ILE A 793 -35.52 9.86 21.37
N PRO A 794 -34.50 10.55 21.90
CA PRO A 794 -33.62 9.96 22.89
C PRO A 794 -34.39 9.64 24.18
N THR A 795 -34.07 8.51 24.82
CA THR A 795 -34.59 8.11 26.10
C THR A 795 -33.98 8.91 27.26
N TYR A 796 -32.73 9.38 27.03
CA TYR A 796 -31.98 10.20 27.95
C TYR A 796 -31.03 11.13 27.22
N ARG A 797 -30.83 12.34 27.79
CA ARG A 797 -29.81 13.28 27.35
C ARG A 797 -29.27 14.01 28.57
N GLY A 798 -27.96 14.02 28.75
CA GLY A 798 -27.33 14.69 29.88
C GLY A 798 -25.86 14.98 29.66
N ILE A 799 -25.39 16.07 30.25
CA ILE A 799 -23.96 16.46 30.18
C ILE A 799 -23.17 15.57 31.15
N LEU A 800 -22.06 15.02 30.71
CA LEU A 800 -21.09 14.34 31.56
C LEU A 800 -20.37 15.41 32.40
N ASN A 801 -20.27 15.20 33.72
CA ASN A 801 -19.59 16.15 34.63
C ASN A 801 -18.06 16.15 34.45
N ILE A 802 -17.61 16.23 33.20
CA ILE A 802 -16.20 16.31 32.81
C ILE A 802 -16.07 17.43 31.79
N SER A 803 -15.26 18.42 32.11
CA SER A 803 -14.93 19.51 31.22
C SER A 803 -13.42 19.60 31.09
N ILE A 804 -12.92 19.68 29.87
CA ILE A 804 -11.50 19.78 29.59
C ILE A 804 -11.18 21.23 29.27
N GLN A 805 -10.39 21.87 30.16
CA GLN A 805 -10.08 23.29 30.10
C GLN A 805 -8.88 23.62 29.21
N HIS A 806 -7.97 22.65 29.01
CA HIS A 806 -6.71 22.83 28.28
C HIS A 806 -6.40 21.61 27.42
N PHE A 807 -5.54 21.81 26.42
CA PHE A 807 -5.07 20.74 25.55
C PHE A 807 -4.29 19.68 26.33
N ILE A 808 -4.62 18.39 26.11
CA ILE A 808 -3.98 17.23 26.72
C ILE A 808 -3.62 16.26 25.59
N GLN A 809 -2.43 15.68 25.62
CA GLN A 809 -1.95 14.77 24.55
C GLN A 809 -2.41 13.33 24.70
N CYS A 810 -2.79 12.91 25.90
CA CYS A 810 -3.15 11.52 26.21
C CYS A 810 -4.67 11.33 26.24
N PRO A 811 -5.19 10.13 25.93
CA PRO A 811 -6.60 9.79 26.11
C PRO A 811 -7.07 10.00 27.54
N ILE A 812 -8.31 10.47 27.69
CA ILE A 812 -8.95 10.72 28.99
C ILE A 812 -10.23 9.92 29.06
N ASN A 813 -10.39 9.15 30.15
CA ASN A 813 -11.65 8.46 30.42
C ASN A 813 -12.74 9.48 30.77
N ILE A 814 -13.82 9.49 30.01
CA ILE A 814 -14.95 10.42 30.16
C ILE A 814 -16.23 9.71 30.63
N LEU A 815 -16.27 8.38 30.54
CA LEU A 815 -17.37 7.56 31.02
C LEU A 815 -16.83 6.22 31.51
N ASN A 816 -17.22 5.83 32.74
CA ASN A 816 -17.03 4.49 33.28
C ASN A 816 -18.23 4.14 34.11
N LYS A 817 -19.10 3.26 33.60
CA LYS A 817 -20.39 2.89 34.23
C LYS A 817 -20.65 1.41 34.10
N SER A 818 -21.19 0.78 35.14
CA SER A 818 -21.73 -0.55 34.97
C SER A 818 -22.92 -0.54 34.01
N LEU A 819 -23.14 -1.66 33.31
CA LEU A 819 -24.27 -1.79 32.38
C LEU A 819 -25.62 -1.53 33.10
N ASN A 820 -25.74 -1.95 34.37
CA ASN A 820 -26.93 -1.72 35.17
C ASN A 820 -27.14 -0.23 35.50
N ASP A 821 -26.08 0.47 35.91
CA ASP A 821 -26.13 1.91 36.19
C ASP A 821 -26.51 2.70 34.94
N LEU A 822 -25.96 2.31 33.80
CA LEU A 822 -26.25 2.94 32.51
C LEU A 822 -27.71 2.68 32.07
N ASN A 823 -28.21 1.44 32.25
CA ASN A 823 -29.61 1.12 31.96
C ASN A 823 -30.56 1.98 32.78
N ASN A 824 -30.27 2.18 34.07
CA ASN A 824 -31.06 3.03 34.94
C ASN A 824 -30.97 4.50 34.51
N LEU A 825 -29.79 5.02 34.26
CA LEU A 825 -29.54 6.40 33.81
C LEU A 825 -30.24 6.69 32.49
N CYS A 826 -30.10 5.80 31.53
CA CYS A 826 -30.64 5.93 30.17
C CYS A 826 -32.16 5.61 30.10
N HIS A 827 -32.79 5.18 31.17
CA HIS A 827 -34.20 4.74 31.20
C HIS A 827 -34.53 3.69 30.15
N PHE A 828 -33.63 2.72 29.95
CA PHE A 828 -33.85 1.64 29.00
C PHE A 828 -34.90 0.65 29.50
N ASN A 829 -36.18 0.88 29.09
CA ASN A 829 -37.29 0.01 29.44
C ASN A 829 -37.23 -1.36 28.72
N TYR A 830 -36.50 -1.46 27.62
CA TYR A 830 -36.34 -2.68 26.87
C TYR A 830 -34.87 -3.08 26.86
N ARG A 831 -34.56 -4.36 27.01
CA ARG A 831 -33.18 -4.88 27.03
C ARG A 831 -32.57 -5.13 25.64
N ASN A 832 -33.28 -4.79 24.54
CA ASN A 832 -32.84 -5.04 23.19
C ASN A 832 -32.84 -3.75 22.35
N GLY A 833 -31.79 -3.60 21.55
CA GLY A 833 -31.64 -2.45 20.62
C GLY A 833 -31.27 -1.14 21.32
N ARG A 834 -30.49 -1.20 22.39
CA ARG A 834 -29.98 -0.07 23.15
C ARG A 834 -28.76 0.57 22.44
N ILE A 835 -28.78 1.88 22.33
CA ILE A 835 -27.79 2.67 21.63
C ILE A 835 -27.33 3.81 22.53
N ILE A 836 -26.02 4.02 22.62
CA ILE A 836 -25.43 5.20 23.24
C ILE A 836 -24.61 6.00 22.25
N GLN A 837 -24.65 7.30 22.39
CA GLN A 837 -23.85 8.26 21.63
C GLN A 837 -23.27 9.29 22.61
N ILE A 838 -22.03 9.70 22.42
CA ILE A 838 -21.44 10.79 23.17
C ILE A 838 -21.07 11.88 22.17
N ILE A 839 -21.56 13.10 22.41
CA ILE A 839 -21.33 14.26 21.55
C ILE A 839 -20.28 15.15 22.20
N ILE A 840 -19.36 15.68 21.41
CA ILE A 840 -18.40 16.71 21.83
C ILE A 840 -18.99 18.08 21.51
N ARG A 841 -19.01 18.96 22.51
CA ARG A 841 -19.43 20.36 22.38
C ARG A 841 -18.28 21.30 22.73
N ASN A 842 -18.22 22.45 22.08
CA ASN A 842 -17.30 23.55 22.44
C ASN A 842 -17.93 24.51 23.46
N ASN A 843 -17.16 25.53 23.86
CA ASN A 843 -17.60 26.60 24.77
C ASN A 843 -18.86 27.38 24.31
N LEU A 844 -19.19 27.35 23.02
CA LEU A 844 -20.41 27.94 22.47
C LEU A 844 -21.58 26.94 22.38
N HIS A 845 -21.47 25.78 23.02
CA HIS A 845 -22.39 24.65 22.97
C HIS A 845 -22.68 24.09 21.55
N SER A 846 -21.85 24.45 20.57
CA SER A 846 -21.94 23.90 19.21
C SER A 846 -21.42 22.48 19.18
N ILE A 847 -22.12 21.60 18.44
CA ILE A 847 -21.67 20.21 18.24
C ILE A 847 -20.41 20.21 17.38
N ILE A 848 -19.33 19.63 17.90
CA ILE A 848 -18.07 19.50 17.19
C ILE A 848 -17.94 18.12 16.56
N SER A 849 -18.42 17.08 17.24
CA SER A 849 -18.40 15.71 16.76
C SER A 849 -19.56 14.89 17.33
N ASP A 850 -20.26 14.16 16.46
CA ASP A 850 -21.40 13.30 16.77
C ASP A 850 -21.26 11.88 16.20
N ARG A 851 -20.08 11.53 15.69
CA ARG A 851 -19.85 10.31 14.90
C ARG A 851 -19.68 9.04 15.73
N ASN A 852 -19.58 9.14 17.04
CA ASN A 852 -19.33 8.00 17.91
C ASN A 852 -20.65 7.38 18.41
N LEU A 853 -20.93 6.18 17.99
CA LEU A 853 -22.12 5.44 18.37
C LEU A 853 -21.74 4.01 18.75
N LEU A 854 -22.28 3.52 19.85
CA LEU A 854 -22.18 2.13 20.27
C LEU A 854 -23.57 1.50 20.36
N LEU A 855 -23.78 0.42 19.63
CA LEU A 855 -24.90 -0.49 19.83
C LEU A 855 -24.53 -1.44 20.98
N LEU A 856 -25.24 -1.38 22.09
CA LEU A 856 -24.98 -2.19 23.28
C LEU A 856 -25.36 -3.67 23.10
N ASP A 857 -26.34 -3.92 22.24
CA ASP A 857 -26.84 -5.26 21.96
C ASP A 857 -26.28 -5.77 20.63
N LYS A 858 -25.71 -6.98 20.61
CA LYS A 858 -25.28 -7.60 19.34
C LYS A 858 -26.50 -7.74 18.41
N PRO A 859 -26.36 -7.49 17.11
CA PRO A 859 -27.49 -7.57 16.17
C PRO A 859 -28.29 -8.88 16.25
N ILE A 860 -27.61 -10.01 16.45
CA ILE A 860 -28.24 -11.33 16.60
C ILE A 860 -29.15 -11.43 17.85
N GLN A 861 -28.89 -10.63 18.87
CA GLN A 861 -29.69 -10.58 20.10
C GLN A 861 -30.97 -9.73 19.97
N ILE A 862 -31.08 -8.93 18.89
CA ILE A 862 -32.23 -8.10 18.61
C ILE A 862 -33.30 -8.98 17.96
N LYS A 863 -34.13 -9.65 18.80
CA LYS A 863 -35.14 -10.59 18.34
C LYS A 863 -36.37 -9.92 17.73
N ILE A 864 -36.65 -8.69 18.13
CA ILE A 864 -37.82 -7.95 17.71
C ILE A 864 -37.38 -6.58 17.22
N TRP A 865 -37.66 -6.29 15.96
CA TRP A 865 -37.45 -4.99 15.34
C TRP A 865 -38.71 -4.17 15.30
N PRO A 866 -38.65 -2.82 15.30
CA PRO A 866 -39.83 -1.97 15.10
C PRO A 866 -40.59 -2.38 13.85
N LYS A 867 -41.91 -2.37 13.88
CA LYS A 867 -42.80 -2.80 12.79
C LYS A 867 -42.46 -2.14 11.45
N ASN A 868 -41.96 -0.92 11.47
CA ASN A 868 -41.61 -0.11 10.31
C ASN A 868 -40.08 -0.09 10.01
N ALA A 869 -39.23 -0.71 10.85
CA ALA A 869 -37.80 -0.72 10.64
C ALA A 869 -37.46 -1.41 9.30
N GLY A 870 -36.62 -0.78 8.49
CA GLY A 870 -36.27 -1.20 7.13
C GLY A 870 -37.38 -0.95 6.10
N LYS A 871 -38.67 -0.92 6.45
CA LYS A 871 -39.76 -0.76 5.48
C LYS A 871 -39.94 0.67 5.00
N THR A 872 -39.52 1.65 5.79
CA THR A 872 -39.65 3.07 5.48
C THR A 872 -38.32 3.69 5.02
N LEU A 873 -37.26 2.87 4.98
CA LEU A 873 -35.96 3.28 4.45
C LEU A 873 -36.08 3.40 2.94
N GLN A 874 -35.90 4.62 2.42
CA GLN A 874 -36.02 4.86 0.98
C GLN A 874 -35.12 6.00 0.48
N ILE A 875 -34.88 6.02 -0.82
CA ILE A 875 -34.26 7.14 -1.52
C ILE A 875 -35.37 8.17 -1.79
N LYS A 876 -35.33 9.30 -1.08
CA LYS A 876 -36.31 10.38 -1.22
C LYS A 876 -36.16 11.14 -2.54
N SER A 877 -34.91 11.46 -2.88
CA SER A 877 -34.63 12.19 -4.11
C SER A 877 -33.20 11.96 -4.60
N ILE A 878 -33.00 12.11 -5.90
CA ILE A 878 -31.68 12.13 -6.57
C ILE A 878 -31.62 13.36 -7.46
N LYS A 879 -30.54 14.13 -7.40
CA LYS A 879 -30.31 15.33 -8.19
C LYS A 879 -28.90 15.35 -8.74
N LEU A 880 -28.74 15.57 -10.05
CA LEU A 880 -27.44 15.82 -10.65
C LEU A 880 -26.98 17.24 -10.29
N LEU A 881 -25.80 17.38 -9.72
CA LEU A 881 -25.23 18.66 -9.34
C LEU A 881 -24.48 19.27 -10.52
N ASN A 882 -24.68 20.59 -10.74
CA ASN A 882 -24.01 21.33 -11.77
C ASN A 882 -22.54 21.55 -11.40
N ILE A 883 -21.64 21.22 -12.33
CA ILE A 883 -20.21 21.04 -12.08
C ILE A 883 -19.50 22.33 -11.61
N MET A 884 -19.92 23.51 -12.08
CA MET A 884 -19.12 24.73 -11.90
C MET A 884 -18.94 25.24 -10.46
N ASN A 885 -19.87 25.03 -9.54
CA ASN A 885 -19.82 25.67 -8.21
C ASN A 885 -19.43 24.74 -7.05
N ASN A 886 -19.56 23.42 -7.20
CA ASN A 886 -19.32 22.45 -6.12
C ASN A 886 -18.17 21.47 -6.40
N LEU A 887 -17.63 21.49 -7.63
CA LEU A 887 -16.68 20.48 -8.10
C LEU A 887 -15.38 20.46 -7.31
N LEU A 888 -14.80 21.62 -7.05
CA LEU A 888 -13.49 21.74 -6.37
C LEU A 888 -13.51 21.18 -4.94
N LYS A 889 -14.62 21.34 -4.21
CA LYS A 889 -14.73 20.85 -2.84
C LYS A 889 -14.94 19.33 -2.80
N ILE A 890 -15.83 18.81 -3.66
CA ILE A 890 -16.17 17.38 -3.69
C ILE A 890 -15.10 16.58 -4.43
N GLN A 891 -14.48 17.11 -5.48
CA GLN A 891 -13.32 16.48 -6.14
C GLN A 891 -12.13 16.31 -5.20
N LYS A 892 -11.92 17.23 -4.25
CA LYS A 892 -10.90 17.08 -3.21
C LYS A 892 -11.20 15.94 -2.24
N MET A 893 -12.47 15.54 -2.12
CA MET A 893 -12.92 14.47 -1.21
C MET A 893 -12.97 13.09 -1.89
N ALA A 894 -13.04 13.02 -3.20
CA ALA A 894 -13.13 11.76 -3.92
C ALA A 894 -11.74 11.17 -4.24
N PRO A 895 -11.57 9.84 -4.15
CA PRO A 895 -10.28 9.18 -4.39
C PRO A 895 -9.86 9.17 -5.87
N PHE A 896 -10.75 9.54 -6.80
CA PHE A 896 -10.48 9.58 -8.24
C PHE A 896 -11.13 10.81 -8.90
N LEU A 897 -10.74 11.10 -10.14
CA LEU A 897 -11.37 12.15 -10.95
C LEU A 897 -12.82 11.78 -11.23
N THR A 898 -13.74 12.63 -10.78
CA THR A 898 -15.18 12.43 -10.96
C THR A 898 -15.71 13.27 -12.11
N ASN A 899 -16.49 12.66 -12.98
CA ASN A 899 -17.11 13.36 -14.09
C ASN A 899 -18.52 13.82 -13.73
N TYR A 900 -19.21 13.09 -12.85
CA TYR A 900 -20.58 13.37 -12.45
C TYR A 900 -20.76 13.23 -10.95
N ILE A 901 -21.50 14.16 -10.34
CA ILE A 901 -21.82 14.15 -8.91
C ILE A 901 -23.33 14.24 -8.76
N TYR A 902 -23.88 13.30 -8.02
CA TYR A 902 -25.30 13.25 -7.67
C TYR A 902 -25.47 13.50 -6.17
N GLU A 903 -26.40 14.35 -5.82
CA GLU A 903 -26.90 14.51 -4.46
C GLU A 903 -28.07 13.52 -4.26
N ILE A 904 -27.94 12.68 -3.24
CA ILE A 904 -28.95 11.68 -2.88
C ILE A 904 -29.46 11.99 -1.48
N ILE A 905 -30.76 12.08 -1.31
CA ILE A 905 -31.40 12.22 -0.01
C ILE A 905 -31.99 10.87 0.37
N ILE A 906 -31.53 10.33 1.49
CA ILE A 906 -32.05 9.11 2.10
C ILE A 906 -32.93 9.51 3.27
N GLU A 907 -34.10 8.88 3.40
CA GLU A 907 -35.01 9.09 4.51
C GLU A 907 -35.53 7.79 5.11
N SER A 908 -35.90 7.83 6.38
CA SER A 908 -36.65 6.77 7.07
C SER A 908 -37.58 7.35 8.13
N LYS A 909 -38.69 6.65 8.42
CA LYS A 909 -39.65 6.98 9.51
C LYS A 909 -39.31 6.24 10.81
N SER A 910 -38.27 5.41 10.81
CA SER A 910 -37.79 4.69 11.98
C SER A 910 -36.26 4.72 12.03
N PRO A 911 -35.62 4.61 13.20
CA PRO A 911 -34.16 4.53 13.31
C PRO A 911 -33.60 3.38 12.48
N GLU A 912 -32.53 3.66 11.75
CA GLU A 912 -31.85 2.70 10.88
C GLU A 912 -30.36 2.69 11.17
N LEU A 913 -29.77 1.50 11.23
CA LEU A 913 -28.36 1.30 11.57
C LEU A 913 -27.59 0.71 10.40
N PHE A 914 -26.37 1.19 10.23
CA PHE A 914 -25.42 0.71 9.22
C PHE A 914 -26.03 0.70 7.81
N ILE A 915 -26.60 1.83 7.39
CA ILE A 915 -27.21 1.98 6.07
C ILE A 915 -26.11 1.88 5.01
N ASN A 916 -26.24 0.90 4.14
CA ASN A 916 -25.35 0.61 3.04
C ASN A 916 -25.98 0.96 1.70
N LEU A 917 -25.29 1.77 0.92
CA LEU A 917 -25.63 2.09 -0.46
C LEU A 917 -24.71 1.32 -1.41
N ASN A 918 -25.28 0.83 -2.49
CA ASN A 918 -24.53 0.16 -3.53
C ASN A 918 -25.17 0.39 -4.90
N ILE A 919 -24.42 0.21 -5.97
CA ILE A 919 -24.92 0.26 -7.33
C ILE A 919 -24.90 -1.17 -7.89
N ASP A 920 -25.98 -1.54 -8.57
CA ASP A 920 -26.07 -2.82 -9.26
C ASP A 920 -24.93 -2.95 -10.27
N PRO A 921 -24.08 -3.99 -10.19
CA PRO A 921 -22.94 -4.15 -11.07
C PRO A 921 -23.30 -4.31 -12.56
N ARG A 922 -24.57 -4.60 -12.90
CA ARG A 922 -25.06 -4.59 -14.29
C ARG A 922 -24.95 -3.22 -14.97
N LEU A 923 -24.86 -2.14 -14.18
CA LEU A 923 -24.61 -0.79 -14.69
C LEU A 923 -23.14 -0.56 -15.09
N ASP A 924 -22.23 -1.37 -14.56
CA ASP A 924 -20.76 -1.36 -14.79
C ASP A 924 -20.13 0.05 -14.76
N VAL A 925 -20.29 0.73 -13.66
CA VAL A 925 -19.73 2.06 -13.43
C VAL A 925 -18.83 2.08 -12.19
N GLU A 926 -17.80 2.91 -12.24
CA GLU A 926 -17.01 3.22 -11.06
C GLU A 926 -17.69 4.32 -10.26
N PHE A 927 -17.83 4.09 -8.96
CA PHE A 927 -18.52 5.02 -8.08
C PHE A 927 -17.84 5.13 -6.71
N TRP A 928 -18.18 6.20 -6.01
CA TRP A 928 -17.80 6.42 -4.63
C TRP A 928 -18.87 7.27 -3.93
N PHE A 929 -19.21 6.90 -2.70
CA PHE A 929 -20.11 7.67 -1.86
C PHE A 929 -19.31 8.55 -0.88
N SER A 930 -19.77 9.76 -0.61
CA SER A 930 -19.14 10.63 0.39
C SER A 930 -19.19 10.03 1.80
N ILE A 931 -20.23 9.23 2.07
CA ILE A 931 -20.42 8.45 3.28
C ILE A 931 -21.17 7.16 2.93
N ASN A 932 -20.88 6.08 3.64
CA ASN A 932 -21.61 4.80 3.55
C ASN A 932 -21.52 4.08 4.89
N GLY A 933 -22.42 3.13 5.19
CA GLY A 933 -22.48 2.46 6.49
C GLY A 933 -22.95 3.37 7.65
N PHE A 934 -23.63 4.46 7.37
CA PHE A 934 -24.07 5.47 8.34
C PHE A 934 -25.34 5.06 9.09
N HIS A 935 -25.75 5.88 10.06
CA HIS A 935 -26.96 5.67 10.88
C HIS A 935 -27.95 6.82 10.71
N LEU A 936 -29.25 6.50 10.77
CA LEU A 936 -30.34 7.46 10.96
C LEU A 936 -30.94 7.18 12.35
N ILE A 937 -30.56 7.94 13.38
CA ILE A 937 -31.01 7.77 14.75
C ILE A 937 -31.49 9.07 15.43
N ASN A 938 -30.90 10.20 15.05
CA ASN A 938 -31.19 11.53 15.54
C ASN A 938 -31.77 12.46 14.47
N GLU A 939 -31.80 12.02 13.26
CA GLU A 939 -32.33 12.68 12.07
C GLU A 939 -33.03 11.64 11.19
N ASN A 940 -34.11 12.04 10.53
CA ASN A 940 -34.87 11.15 9.65
C ASN A 940 -34.45 11.23 8.19
N GLU A 941 -33.51 12.14 7.84
CA GLU A 941 -33.01 12.34 6.49
C GLU A 941 -31.48 12.52 6.51
N LYS A 942 -30.80 12.07 5.44
CA LYS A 942 -29.36 12.27 5.23
C LYS A 942 -29.04 12.60 3.78
N ILE A 943 -28.22 13.60 3.58
CA ILE A 943 -27.71 13.97 2.24
C ILE A 943 -26.38 13.26 2.00
N ILE A 944 -26.27 12.61 0.84
CA ILE A 944 -25.08 11.86 0.42
C ILE A 944 -24.71 12.29 -1.00
N HIS A 945 -23.42 12.42 -1.27
CA HIS A 945 -22.92 12.65 -2.62
C HIS A 945 -22.42 11.34 -3.22
N LEU A 946 -22.94 11.00 -4.40
CA LEU A 946 -22.47 9.91 -5.24
C LEU A 946 -21.60 10.51 -6.35
N CYS A 947 -20.35 10.08 -6.39
CA CYS A 947 -19.39 10.44 -7.43
C CYS A 947 -19.27 9.28 -8.41
N ILE A 948 -19.42 9.56 -9.70
CA ILE A 948 -19.30 8.56 -10.78
C ILE A 948 -18.19 9.00 -11.75
N SER A 949 -17.32 8.05 -12.10
CA SER A 949 -16.33 8.20 -13.18
C SER A 949 -16.91 7.62 -14.47
N GLY A 950 -16.74 8.30 -15.61
CA GLY A 950 -17.21 7.81 -16.90
C GLY A 950 -17.42 8.92 -17.92
N ASN A 951 -17.57 8.55 -19.19
CA ASN A 951 -17.69 9.51 -20.29
C ASN A 951 -19.14 9.95 -20.58
N LYS A 952 -20.13 9.32 -19.96
CA LYS A 952 -21.56 9.61 -20.18
C LYS A 952 -22.29 9.82 -18.86
N THR A 953 -23.15 10.85 -18.80
CA THR A 953 -24.10 11.05 -17.72
C THR A 953 -25.06 9.86 -17.64
N ILE A 954 -25.34 9.40 -16.44
CA ILE A 954 -26.38 8.42 -16.17
C ILE A 954 -27.66 9.20 -15.87
N SER A 955 -28.76 8.87 -16.53
CA SER A 955 -30.04 9.51 -16.24
C SER A 955 -30.50 9.17 -14.80
N ILE A 956 -31.22 10.08 -14.18
CA ILE A 956 -31.74 9.87 -12.80
C ILE A 956 -32.64 8.64 -12.72
N ASP A 957 -33.43 8.37 -13.78
CA ASP A 957 -34.33 7.22 -13.81
C ASP A 957 -33.57 5.89 -13.89
N VAL A 958 -32.50 5.82 -14.69
CA VAL A 958 -31.60 4.67 -14.71
C VAL A 958 -30.92 4.51 -13.35
N LEU A 959 -30.41 5.59 -12.76
CA LEU A 959 -29.76 5.51 -11.45
C LEU A 959 -30.72 5.04 -10.35
N LYS A 960 -31.98 5.47 -10.33
CA LYS A 960 -33.02 4.99 -9.39
C LYS A 960 -33.26 3.48 -9.53
N GLN A 961 -33.20 2.94 -10.73
CA GLN A 961 -33.39 1.51 -10.98
C GLN A 961 -32.24 0.66 -10.44
N TYR A 962 -30.99 1.18 -10.50
CA TYR A 962 -29.77 0.43 -10.18
C TYR A 962 -29.17 0.79 -8.83
N LEU A 963 -29.62 1.84 -8.14
CA LEU A 963 -29.14 2.22 -6.81
C LEU A 963 -29.86 1.40 -5.73
N TRP A 964 -29.09 0.76 -4.86
CA TRP A 964 -29.61 -0.06 -3.76
C TRP A 964 -29.34 0.58 -2.40
N ILE A 965 -30.28 0.32 -1.48
CA ILE A 965 -30.19 0.75 -0.10
C ILE A 965 -30.57 -0.43 0.81
N GLU A 966 -29.75 -0.69 1.80
CA GLU A 966 -29.96 -1.71 2.81
C GLU A 966 -29.53 -1.19 4.19
N SER A 967 -30.10 -1.77 5.25
CA SER A 967 -29.73 -1.53 6.64
C SER A 967 -29.69 -2.85 7.41
N LEU A 968 -29.23 -2.80 8.65
CA LEU A 968 -29.24 -3.95 9.53
C LEU A 968 -30.68 -4.52 9.71
N ALA A 969 -31.71 -3.66 9.75
CA ALA A 969 -33.12 -4.08 9.85
C ALA A 969 -33.63 -4.77 8.57
N THR A 970 -33.14 -4.36 7.38
CA THR A 970 -33.60 -4.92 6.10
C THR A 970 -33.07 -6.33 5.83
N LEU A 971 -32.03 -6.79 6.54
CA LEU A 971 -31.46 -8.14 6.35
C LEU A 971 -32.50 -9.25 6.56
N ASN A 972 -33.47 -9.04 7.45
CA ASN A 972 -34.52 -10.02 7.79
C ASN A 972 -35.72 -10.01 6.81
N MET A 973 -35.74 -9.12 5.82
CA MET A 973 -36.86 -8.98 4.89
C MET A 973 -36.63 -9.80 3.62
N LYS A 974 -37.64 -10.60 3.23
CA LYS A 974 -37.59 -11.37 1.98
C LYS A 974 -37.80 -10.47 0.76
N GLU A 975 -38.63 -9.44 0.87
CA GLU A 975 -38.92 -8.44 -0.17
C GLU A 975 -38.93 -7.02 0.42
N LEU A 976 -38.41 -6.07 -0.31
CA LEU A 976 -38.54 -4.63 -0.06
C LEU A 976 -39.24 -4.00 -1.24
#